data_f198bcdc6b6b27edeb6db0980b623143
#
_entry.id   f198bcdc6b6b27edeb6db0980b623143
#
_cell.length_a   1.000
_cell.length_b   1.000
_cell.length_c   1.000
_cell.angle_alpha   90.00
_cell.angle_beta   90.00
_cell.angle_gamma   90.00
#
_symmetry.space_group_name_H-M   'P 1'
#
loop_
_entity.id
_entity.type
_entity.pdbx_description
1 polymer ?
#
loop_
_entity_poly.entity_id
_entity_poly.type
_entity_poly.pdbx_seq_one_letter_code
_entity_poly.pdbx_strand_id
1 'polypeptide(L)'
;MEQGKSDSNEVNDSNDHVSTDLSPSNLHEVMIPKIGMTFISEDEVRNFYKSYAQNVGFGICKLGGKKGDDGKQKYFCFGCAKSGKTISQAKNALYPRPSTKTNCKAKINVVIRNDDNFVINSVSLEHNHVLSPGKSRHFRCNKLLDSTTKRKLELNDQAGITLSKSFHSLVVEAGGYENLTFDERKCRNYISEARRLRLGDGDSEALSNYFCRMQSRNSNFFYVLDLDEESRIRNVFWADARCRAAYDYFSDVVTFDTTYLTNSYDMSFAPLVGVNHHGQSILLGCGLLSSEDSETFKWLFKSWLTCMLGRAPKAIITDQCRAMAIAIEEIFPDSHHRLCIWHIMKKLPAKLSGHAQYKLIKKQLKNIVYNSLTIDECDENWMKMIEDFNLENNDWLKSLYEQRNRWIPVYVKDKFWAGMSTSQRSESMNAFFDEYVHSKTSLKQFVEQFDNALKKKIEKEKNLDFGSFNSMIPVISGYPIERQFQSFYTNNLFKLFQDEIRGLMFCNTSLVRQEGVGFIFEVVETLLGKNGDPIRDASFKVHYTELDCQVKCLCHLFEFRGILCRHAISVLIRMKVIEVPMNYIMDRWRKDIKRGYQSITNIYDEYVCERERHRYNILTPLIQEVQQLGANNDDGCSVLVEILKDAKEKLIAIQLDHSRADQLKEASTSSSKTIHSPLKVRSRGRPPTKRKQSKIEQIMKKSVAKARRKGSLLNTMSGPFCFSATGFS
;
A
#
# COMPACT_ATOMS: atom_id res chain seq x y z
N MET A 1 -14.91 -25.24 -46.57
CA MET A 1 -16.02 -26.22 -46.51
C MET A 1 -16.73 -25.86 -45.25
N GLU A 2 -17.66 -25.09 -45.43
CA GLU A 2 -19.14 -25.14 -45.40
C GLU A 2 -19.63 -24.93 -43.98
N GLN A 3 -20.20 -23.79 -43.65
CA GLN A 3 -21.45 -23.10 -44.05
C GLN A 3 -22.68 -23.73 -43.38
N GLY A 4 -23.45 -22.85 -42.79
CA GLY A 4 -24.88 -22.95 -42.55
C GLY A 4 -25.29 -22.21 -41.28
N LYS A 5 -25.61 -20.96 -41.23
CA LYS A 5 -26.80 -20.16 -41.64
C LYS A 5 -28.11 -20.64 -40.99
N SER A 6 -28.58 -19.70 -40.11
CA SER A 6 -29.92 -19.05 -40.05
C SER A 6 -31.14 -19.99 -39.92
N ASP A 7 -32.08 -19.68 -38.99
CA ASP A 7 -33.19 -18.79 -39.30
C ASP A 7 -34.05 -18.46 -38.09
N SER A 8 -34.53 -17.25 -38.13
CA SER A 8 -35.60 -16.65 -37.35
C SER A 8 -36.94 -17.31 -37.57
N ASN A 9 -37.80 -17.40 -36.56
CA ASN A 9 -39.25 -17.26 -36.78
C ASN A 9 -39.94 -16.72 -35.53
N GLU A 10 -40.52 -15.54 -35.72
CA GLU A 10 -41.67 -15.03 -34.96
C GLU A 10 -42.87 -15.99 -35.21
N VAL A 11 -43.77 -16.09 -34.27
CA VAL A 11 -45.24 -15.98 -34.44
C VAL A 11 -46.00 -16.21 -33.10
N ASN A 12 -46.78 -15.15 -32.75
CA ASN A 12 -48.14 -15.13 -32.17
C ASN A 12 -48.46 -15.63 -30.74
N ASP A 13 -48.77 -14.64 -29.95
CA ASP A 13 -50.06 -14.35 -29.29
C ASP A 13 -51.03 -15.49 -29.09
N SER A 14 -51.24 -15.91 -27.86
CA SER A 14 -52.55 -16.38 -27.39
C SER A 14 -52.63 -16.21 -25.87
N ASN A 15 -53.52 -15.31 -25.46
CA ASN A 15 -54.07 -15.16 -24.13
C ASN A 15 -54.52 -16.51 -23.57
N ASP A 16 -53.95 -16.90 -22.43
CA ASP A 16 -54.65 -17.78 -21.49
C ASP A 16 -54.54 -17.22 -20.09
N HIS A 17 -55.65 -16.71 -19.60
CA HIS A 17 -55.91 -16.41 -18.22
C HIS A 17 -55.75 -17.68 -17.37
N VAL A 18 -54.62 -17.82 -16.71
CA VAL A 18 -54.50 -18.69 -15.55
C VAL A 18 -54.54 -17.81 -14.29
N SER A 19 -55.70 -17.75 -13.72
CA SER A 19 -55.94 -17.29 -12.35
C SER A 19 -55.20 -18.26 -11.42
N THR A 20 -53.98 -17.87 -11.00
CA THR A 20 -53.35 -18.49 -9.84
C THR A 20 -53.87 -17.78 -8.59
N ASP A 21 -54.78 -18.45 -7.91
CA ASP A 21 -55.16 -18.23 -6.55
C ASP A 21 -53.90 -18.13 -5.66
N LEU A 22 -53.47 -16.91 -5.41
CA LEU A 22 -52.54 -16.63 -4.29
C LEU A 22 -53.40 -16.73 -3.01
N SER A 23 -53.31 -17.87 -2.36
CA SER A 23 -53.75 -18.10 -1.01
C SER A 23 -53.31 -16.93 -0.12
N PRO A 24 -54.16 -16.31 0.66
CA PRO A 24 -53.78 -15.21 1.58
C PRO A 24 -52.95 -15.82 2.69
N SER A 25 -51.62 -15.76 2.54
CA SER A 25 -50.66 -16.06 3.61
C SER A 25 -50.80 -15.01 4.73
N ASN A 26 -51.38 -15.42 5.87
CA ASN A 26 -51.26 -14.85 7.19
C ASN A 26 -51.37 -13.32 7.28
N LEU A 27 -52.58 -12.79 7.13
CA LEU A 27 -52.97 -11.56 7.77
C LEU A 27 -52.98 -11.82 9.28
N HIS A 28 -51.84 -11.64 9.96
CA HIS A 28 -51.84 -11.45 11.42
C HIS A 28 -52.71 -10.27 11.69
N GLU A 29 -53.89 -10.51 12.27
CA GLU A 29 -54.82 -9.49 12.73
C GLU A 29 -54.06 -8.48 13.58
N VAL A 30 -53.94 -7.24 13.13
CA VAL A 30 -53.17 -6.20 13.83
C VAL A 30 -53.81 -5.96 15.17
N MET A 31 -53.28 -6.51 16.24
CA MET A 31 -53.80 -6.33 17.58
C MET A 31 -53.70 -4.83 17.97
N ILE A 32 -54.86 -4.17 18.05
CA ILE A 32 -54.95 -2.78 18.46
C ILE A 32 -54.77 -2.67 19.97
N PRO A 33 -53.93 -1.73 20.47
CA PRO A 33 -53.78 -1.53 21.91
C PRO A 33 -55.14 -1.19 22.58
N LYS A 34 -55.50 -1.95 23.63
CA LYS A 34 -56.72 -1.74 24.42
C LYS A 34 -56.36 -1.62 25.89
N ILE A 35 -57.17 -0.86 26.61
CA ILE A 35 -57.08 -0.76 28.08
C ILE A 35 -57.33 -2.13 28.70
N GLY A 36 -56.54 -2.49 29.70
CA GLY A 36 -56.64 -3.78 30.40
C GLY A 36 -55.74 -4.88 29.85
N MET A 37 -55.10 -4.71 28.68
CA MET A 37 -54.12 -5.69 28.20
C MET A 37 -52.96 -5.83 29.18
N THR A 38 -52.59 -7.08 29.47
CA THR A 38 -51.59 -7.45 30.46
C THR A 38 -50.37 -8.10 29.78
N PHE A 39 -49.20 -7.80 30.29
CA PHE A 39 -47.90 -8.27 29.78
C PHE A 39 -47.00 -8.65 30.97
N ILE A 40 -46.01 -9.50 30.71
CA ILE A 40 -45.09 -9.99 31.74
C ILE A 40 -43.86 -9.08 31.91
N SER A 41 -43.51 -8.27 30.87
CA SER A 41 -42.34 -7.42 30.91
C SER A 41 -42.50 -6.11 30.12
N GLU A 42 -41.66 -5.10 30.42
CA GLU A 42 -41.59 -3.86 29.67
C GLU A 42 -41.23 -4.12 28.19
N ASP A 43 -40.35 -5.07 27.93
CA ASP A 43 -39.92 -5.42 26.56
C ASP A 43 -41.07 -6.03 25.75
N GLU A 44 -41.93 -6.81 26.38
CA GLU A 44 -43.14 -7.36 25.75
C GLU A 44 -44.12 -6.26 25.37
N VAL A 45 -44.41 -5.31 26.26
CA VAL A 45 -45.22 -4.12 25.94
C VAL A 45 -44.59 -3.33 24.79
N ARG A 46 -43.29 -3.13 24.85
CA ARG A 46 -42.56 -2.40 23.82
C ARG A 46 -42.67 -3.10 22.46
N ASN A 47 -42.45 -4.41 22.42
CA ASN A 47 -42.54 -5.20 21.20
C ASN A 47 -43.96 -5.21 20.62
N PHE A 48 -44.97 -5.38 21.47
CA PHE A 48 -46.36 -5.27 21.09
C PHE A 48 -46.71 -3.90 20.48
N TYR A 49 -46.38 -2.79 21.17
CA TYR A 49 -46.69 -1.45 20.68
C TYR A 49 -45.83 -1.08 19.45
N LYS A 50 -44.64 -1.63 19.35
CA LYS A 50 -43.76 -1.50 18.17
C LYS A 50 -44.37 -2.21 16.95
N SER A 51 -44.87 -3.44 17.10
CA SER A 51 -45.53 -4.19 16.05
C SER A 51 -46.78 -3.45 15.54
N TYR A 52 -47.63 -2.97 16.45
CA TYR A 52 -48.78 -2.10 16.11
C TYR A 52 -48.34 -0.87 15.33
N ALA A 53 -47.32 -0.15 15.80
CA ALA A 53 -46.80 1.04 15.16
C ALA A 53 -46.17 0.80 13.78
N GLN A 54 -45.57 -0.39 13.56
CA GLN A 54 -45.01 -0.79 12.26
C GLN A 54 -46.12 -0.96 11.22
N ASN A 55 -47.22 -1.58 11.59
CA ASN A 55 -48.36 -1.83 10.71
C ASN A 55 -49.12 -0.52 10.39
N VAL A 56 -49.32 0.33 11.40
CA VAL A 56 -50.01 1.64 11.25
C VAL A 56 -49.12 2.67 10.57
N GLY A 57 -47.79 2.57 10.67
CA GLY A 57 -46.85 3.43 9.97
C GLY A 57 -46.36 4.65 10.76
N PHE A 58 -46.00 4.47 12.04
CA PHE A 58 -45.33 5.50 12.83
C PHE A 58 -44.20 4.93 13.68
N GLY A 59 -43.29 5.80 14.17
CA GLY A 59 -42.20 5.41 15.07
C GLY A 59 -42.59 5.60 16.54
N ILE A 60 -42.08 4.73 17.42
CA ILE A 60 -42.34 4.82 18.86
C ILE A 60 -41.12 5.37 19.63
N CYS A 61 -41.40 5.96 20.80
CA CYS A 61 -40.38 6.32 21.79
C CYS A 61 -40.97 6.20 23.21
N LYS A 62 -40.11 5.94 24.21
CA LYS A 62 -40.45 6.02 25.63
C LYS A 62 -40.53 7.50 25.98
N LEU A 63 -41.68 7.95 26.44
CA LEU A 63 -41.95 9.39 26.74
C LEU A 63 -41.61 9.76 28.18
N GLY A 64 -41.62 8.80 29.08
CA GLY A 64 -41.30 8.99 30.47
C GLY A 64 -41.84 7.86 31.34
N GLY A 65 -41.64 7.96 32.63
CA GLY A 65 -42.14 7.03 33.64
C GLY A 65 -41.85 7.60 35.02
N LYS A 66 -42.49 7.06 36.07
CA LYS A 66 -42.25 7.43 37.46
C LYS A 66 -41.86 6.21 38.26
N LYS A 67 -40.84 6.38 39.10
CA LYS A 67 -40.43 5.38 40.08
C LYS A 67 -41.14 5.65 41.42
N GLY A 68 -41.41 4.63 42.19
CA GLY A 68 -41.87 4.75 43.56
C GLY A 68 -40.74 5.14 44.51
N ASP A 69 -41.08 5.35 45.77
CA ASP A 69 -40.12 5.66 46.83
C ASP A 69 -39.20 4.46 47.15
N ASP A 70 -39.63 3.27 46.72
CA ASP A 70 -38.88 2.01 46.74
C ASP A 70 -37.89 1.85 45.56
N GLY A 71 -37.74 2.85 44.69
CA GLY A 71 -36.90 2.83 43.48
C GLY A 71 -37.46 2.00 42.33
N LYS A 72 -38.58 1.23 42.56
CA LYS A 72 -39.23 0.43 41.52
C LYS A 72 -40.04 1.31 40.59
N GLN A 73 -40.11 0.92 39.29
CA GLN A 73 -40.90 1.66 38.30
C GLN A 73 -42.42 1.41 38.55
N LYS A 74 -43.21 2.48 38.78
CA LYS A 74 -44.68 2.38 38.98
C LYS A 74 -45.45 2.51 37.67
N TYR A 75 -45.01 3.36 36.76
CA TYR A 75 -45.62 3.45 35.44
C TYR A 75 -44.62 3.95 34.39
N PHE A 76 -44.91 3.67 33.13
CA PHE A 76 -44.20 4.24 31.98
C PHE A 76 -45.16 4.46 30.81
N CYS A 77 -44.68 5.23 29.82
CA CYS A 77 -45.43 5.58 28.65
C CYS A 77 -44.62 5.39 27.37
N PHE A 78 -45.19 4.66 26.42
CA PHE A 78 -44.73 4.64 25.04
C PHE A 78 -45.65 5.48 24.17
N GLY A 79 -45.07 6.34 23.33
CA GLY A 79 -45.85 7.18 22.43
C GLY A 79 -45.20 7.37 21.07
N CYS A 80 -45.89 8.14 20.23
CA CYS A 80 -45.39 8.47 18.91
C CYS A 80 -44.06 9.24 18.97
N ALA A 81 -43.09 8.85 18.15
CA ALA A 81 -41.80 9.52 18.07
C ALA A 81 -41.87 11.00 17.65
N LYS A 82 -43.03 11.45 17.10
CA LYS A 82 -43.30 12.85 16.78
C LYS A 82 -43.91 13.61 17.95
N SER A 83 -44.05 13.01 19.13
CA SER A 83 -44.47 13.69 20.37
C SER A 83 -43.45 14.74 20.80
N GLY A 84 -43.93 15.78 21.50
CA GLY A 84 -43.14 16.92 21.97
C GLY A 84 -43.08 18.10 21.00
N LYS A 85 -42.75 19.26 21.55
CA LYS A 85 -42.63 20.51 20.79
C LYS A 85 -41.35 20.57 19.98
N THR A 86 -41.37 21.27 18.87
CA THR A 86 -40.18 21.62 18.08
C THR A 86 -39.40 22.70 18.82
N ILE A 87 -38.21 22.34 19.33
CA ILE A 87 -37.24 23.30 19.88
C ILE A 87 -36.06 23.30 18.93
N SER A 88 -35.76 24.45 18.30
CA SER A 88 -34.60 24.61 17.45
C SER A 88 -33.36 24.70 18.31
N GLN A 89 -32.45 23.73 18.14
CA GLN A 89 -31.07 23.76 18.71
C GLN A 89 -30.02 24.19 17.67
N ALA A 90 -30.46 24.88 16.62
CA ALA A 90 -29.54 25.36 15.59
C ALA A 90 -28.65 26.48 16.15
N LYS A 91 -27.34 26.37 15.97
CA LYS A 91 -26.36 27.41 16.31
C LYS A 91 -26.62 28.72 15.54
N ASN A 92 -27.23 28.64 14.36
CA ASN A 92 -27.66 29.76 13.56
C ASN A 92 -29.18 29.69 13.38
N ALA A 93 -29.91 30.66 13.94
CA ALA A 93 -31.38 30.76 13.88
C ALA A 93 -31.92 30.94 12.45
N LEU A 94 -31.09 31.48 11.54
CA LEU A 94 -31.47 31.70 10.12
C LEU A 94 -31.49 30.42 9.29
N TYR A 95 -30.85 29.34 9.77
CA TYR A 95 -30.81 28.05 9.09
C TYR A 95 -31.24 26.91 10.03
N PRO A 96 -32.53 26.86 10.41
CA PRO A 96 -33.03 25.84 11.32
C PRO A 96 -32.99 24.45 10.65
N ARG A 97 -32.63 23.43 11.42
CA ARG A 97 -32.72 22.05 10.94
C ARG A 97 -34.15 21.56 10.94
N PRO A 98 -34.56 20.74 9.94
CA PRO A 98 -35.90 20.14 9.94
C PRO A 98 -36.14 19.34 11.22
N SER A 99 -37.31 19.57 11.84
CA SER A 99 -37.77 18.82 13.01
C SER A 99 -38.89 17.86 12.61
N THR A 100 -38.88 16.67 13.19
CA THR A 100 -39.95 15.67 13.02
C THR A 100 -41.04 15.81 14.07
N LYS A 101 -40.90 16.71 15.05
CA LYS A 101 -41.83 16.88 16.16
C LYS A 101 -43.08 17.66 15.75
N THR A 102 -44.27 17.08 15.99
CA THR A 102 -45.58 17.68 15.68
C THR A 102 -46.44 17.80 16.92
N ASN A 103 -45.90 17.54 18.11
CA ASN A 103 -46.62 17.44 19.37
C ASN A 103 -47.77 16.38 19.34
N CYS A 104 -47.51 15.27 18.62
CA CYS A 104 -48.47 14.16 18.54
C CYS A 104 -48.76 13.59 19.92
N LYS A 105 -50.04 13.33 20.19
CA LYS A 105 -50.54 12.87 21.49
C LYS A 105 -50.72 11.36 21.56
N ALA A 106 -50.57 10.65 20.44
CA ALA A 106 -50.72 9.19 20.38
C ALA A 106 -49.71 8.50 21.33
N LYS A 107 -50.24 7.72 22.28
CA LYS A 107 -49.47 7.04 23.32
C LYS A 107 -50.27 5.93 24.00
N ILE A 108 -49.55 5.02 24.66
CA ILE A 108 -50.09 4.09 25.66
C ILE A 108 -49.41 4.36 27.02
N ASN A 109 -50.18 4.38 28.10
CA ASN A 109 -49.65 4.41 29.46
C ASN A 109 -49.78 3.02 30.06
N VAL A 110 -48.73 2.57 30.71
CA VAL A 110 -48.63 1.23 31.33
C VAL A 110 -48.34 1.40 32.81
N VAL A 111 -49.12 0.72 33.64
CA VAL A 111 -48.98 0.69 35.09
C VAL A 111 -48.51 -0.70 35.50
N ILE A 112 -47.62 -0.77 36.46
CA ILE A 112 -47.13 -2.01 37.03
C ILE A 112 -47.98 -2.30 38.25
N ARG A 113 -48.66 -3.45 38.27
CA ARG A 113 -49.48 -3.90 39.41
C ARG A 113 -48.60 -4.55 40.49
N ASN A 114 -49.20 -4.83 41.66
CA ASN A 114 -48.50 -5.44 42.78
C ASN A 114 -48.05 -6.93 42.50
N ASP A 115 -48.64 -7.51 41.48
CA ASP A 115 -48.31 -8.85 40.96
C ASP A 115 -47.16 -8.84 39.89
N ASP A 116 -46.43 -7.71 39.77
CA ASP A 116 -45.43 -7.40 38.77
C ASP A 116 -45.89 -7.49 37.30
N ASN A 117 -47.21 -7.56 37.06
CA ASN A 117 -47.79 -7.50 35.72
C ASN A 117 -47.89 -6.07 35.18
N PHE A 118 -47.62 -5.94 33.89
CA PHE A 118 -47.66 -4.67 33.15
C PHE A 118 -49.01 -4.50 32.46
N VAL A 119 -49.81 -3.57 32.90
CA VAL A 119 -51.19 -3.39 32.38
C VAL A 119 -51.34 -2.05 31.68
N ILE A 120 -51.90 -2.05 30.46
CA ILE A 120 -52.24 -0.82 29.74
C ILE A 120 -53.39 -0.13 30.45
N ASN A 121 -53.13 1.03 31.05
CA ASN A 121 -54.12 1.81 31.79
C ASN A 121 -54.80 2.90 30.95
N SER A 122 -54.13 3.45 29.94
CA SER A 122 -54.74 4.39 29.00
C SER A 122 -54.17 4.30 27.61
N VAL A 123 -54.99 4.56 26.62
CA VAL A 123 -54.65 4.46 25.19
C VAL A 123 -55.17 5.72 24.48
N SER A 124 -54.31 6.35 23.68
CA SER A 124 -54.62 7.40 22.72
C SER A 124 -54.01 7.06 21.38
N LEU A 125 -54.79 6.77 20.37
CA LEU A 125 -54.33 6.30 19.06
C LEU A 125 -54.37 7.36 17.96
N GLU A 126 -54.96 8.52 18.24
CA GLU A 126 -55.08 9.61 17.26
C GLU A 126 -53.76 10.28 16.99
N HIS A 127 -53.43 10.44 15.71
CA HIS A 127 -52.22 11.10 15.21
C HIS A 127 -52.57 12.41 14.49
N ASN A 128 -51.83 13.47 14.78
CA ASN A 128 -51.94 14.77 14.11
C ASN A 128 -50.99 14.92 12.90
N HIS A 129 -50.55 13.83 12.32
CA HIS A 129 -49.64 13.79 11.19
C HIS A 129 -49.91 12.58 10.29
N VAL A 130 -49.43 12.63 9.06
CA VAL A 130 -49.56 11.54 8.10
C VAL A 130 -48.80 10.30 8.60
N LEU A 131 -49.46 9.14 8.53
CA LEU A 131 -48.89 7.84 8.81
C LEU A 131 -48.25 7.26 7.53
N SER A 132 -47.31 6.38 7.68
CA SER A 132 -46.55 5.83 6.56
C SER A 132 -46.43 4.30 6.68
N PRO A 133 -47.53 3.54 6.52
CA PRO A 133 -47.51 2.10 6.51
C PRO A 133 -46.58 1.62 5.34
N GLY A 134 -45.92 0.50 5.51
CA GLY A 134 -44.93 0.00 4.53
C GLY A 134 -43.57 0.72 4.54
N LYS A 135 -43.45 1.89 5.24
CA LYS A 135 -42.14 2.60 5.37
C LYS A 135 -41.58 2.51 6.79
N SER A 136 -42.01 1.53 7.57
CA SER A 136 -41.62 1.34 8.99
C SER A 136 -40.13 1.17 9.20
N ARG A 137 -39.41 0.59 8.25
CA ARG A 137 -37.96 0.42 8.28
C ARG A 137 -37.14 1.72 8.41
N HIS A 138 -37.72 2.85 8.00
CA HIS A 138 -37.05 4.15 8.07
C HIS A 138 -37.12 4.82 9.45
N PHE A 139 -38.00 4.33 10.35
CA PHE A 139 -38.10 4.86 11.70
C PHE A 139 -36.91 4.43 12.54
N ARG A 140 -36.35 5.37 13.33
CA ARG A 140 -35.15 5.13 14.15
C ARG A 140 -35.29 3.96 15.13
N CYS A 141 -36.49 3.77 15.69
CA CYS A 141 -36.81 2.70 16.65
C CYS A 141 -36.72 1.29 16.02
N ASN A 142 -36.85 1.20 14.69
CA ASN A 142 -36.84 -0.06 13.97
C ASN A 142 -35.46 -0.41 13.38
N LYS A 143 -34.51 0.52 13.42
CA LYS A 143 -33.14 0.29 12.90
C LYS A 143 -32.33 -0.49 13.90
N LEU A 144 -32.20 -1.80 13.71
CA LEU A 144 -31.45 -2.71 14.57
C LEU A 144 -30.32 -3.36 13.78
N LEU A 145 -29.17 -3.52 14.43
CA LEU A 145 -28.06 -4.37 13.98
C LEU A 145 -28.05 -5.62 14.84
N ASP A 146 -28.22 -6.77 14.23
CA ASP A 146 -28.10 -8.06 14.89
C ASP A 146 -26.63 -8.38 15.21
N SER A 147 -26.37 -9.42 15.99
CA SER A 147 -25.04 -9.83 16.43
C SER A 147 -24.18 -10.30 15.25
N THR A 148 -24.76 -10.97 14.28
CA THR A 148 -24.08 -11.48 13.07
C THR A 148 -23.60 -10.33 12.19
N THR A 149 -24.48 -9.36 11.92
CA THR A 149 -24.16 -8.14 11.18
C THR A 149 -23.05 -7.33 11.88
N LYS A 150 -23.14 -7.18 13.21
CA LYS A 150 -22.11 -6.48 14.00
C LYS A 150 -20.75 -7.15 13.86
N ARG A 151 -20.68 -8.47 14.05
CA ARG A 151 -19.44 -9.23 13.90
C ARG A 151 -18.86 -9.12 12.48
N LYS A 152 -19.72 -9.21 11.46
CA LYS A 152 -19.30 -9.07 10.06
C LYS A 152 -18.75 -7.68 9.76
N LEU A 153 -19.40 -6.62 10.27
CA LEU A 153 -18.89 -5.24 10.16
C LEU A 153 -17.55 -5.08 10.85
N GLU A 154 -17.34 -5.68 12.03
CA GLU A 154 -16.06 -5.63 12.76
C GLU A 154 -14.94 -6.39 12.03
N LEU A 155 -15.23 -7.57 11.50
CA LEU A 155 -14.25 -8.34 10.71
C LEU A 155 -13.86 -7.61 9.43
N ASN A 156 -14.83 -7.03 8.73
CA ASN A 156 -14.57 -6.24 7.54
C ASN A 156 -13.75 -4.99 7.85
N ASP A 157 -14.02 -4.35 8.99
CA ASP A 157 -13.26 -3.21 9.48
C ASP A 157 -11.81 -3.57 9.81
N GLN A 158 -11.59 -4.72 10.48
CA GLN A 158 -10.27 -5.24 10.77
C GLN A 158 -9.51 -5.65 9.51
N ALA A 159 -10.21 -6.16 8.50
CA ALA A 159 -9.65 -6.51 7.19
C ALA A 159 -9.35 -5.27 6.30
N GLY A 160 -9.63 -4.04 6.76
CA GLY A 160 -9.41 -2.83 5.98
C GLY A 160 -10.47 -2.57 4.91
N ILE A 161 -11.58 -3.30 4.91
CA ILE A 161 -12.67 -3.09 3.96
C ILE A 161 -13.40 -1.80 4.32
N THR A 162 -13.51 -0.87 3.36
CA THR A 162 -14.20 0.39 3.61
C THR A 162 -15.65 0.16 4.01
N LEU A 163 -16.16 0.99 4.93
CA LEU A 163 -17.51 0.81 5.47
C LEU A 163 -18.59 0.82 4.38
N SER A 164 -18.43 1.63 3.35
CA SER A 164 -19.38 1.66 2.22
C SER A 164 -19.42 0.33 1.48
N LYS A 165 -18.26 -0.28 1.20
CA LYS A 165 -18.20 -1.62 0.58
C LYS A 165 -18.76 -2.70 1.51
N SER A 166 -18.44 -2.61 2.81
CA SER A 166 -18.96 -3.51 3.83
C SER A 166 -20.49 -3.42 3.95
N PHE A 167 -21.07 -2.21 3.95
CA PHE A 167 -22.52 -2.02 3.93
C PHE A 167 -23.14 -2.55 2.63
N HIS A 168 -22.51 -2.28 1.48
CA HIS A 168 -23.01 -2.77 0.19
C HIS A 168 -23.02 -4.30 0.11
N SER A 169 -22.02 -4.99 0.68
CA SER A 169 -22.02 -6.45 0.76
C SER A 169 -23.21 -6.99 1.57
N LEU A 170 -23.60 -6.29 2.64
CA LEU A 170 -24.79 -6.64 3.44
C LEU A 170 -26.09 -6.39 2.67
N VAL A 171 -26.15 -5.35 1.82
CA VAL A 171 -27.28 -5.10 0.92
C VAL A 171 -27.45 -6.24 -0.08
N VAL A 172 -26.36 -6.64 -0.71
CA VAL A 172 -26.36 -7.76 -1.68
C VAL A 172 -26.76 -9.08 -1.03
N GLU A 173 -26.21 -9.36 0.15
CA GLU A 173 -26.57 -10.58 0.93
C GLU A 173 -28.03 -10.62 1.36
N ALA A 174 -28.61 -9.47 1.69
CA ALA A 174 -30.03 -9.35 2.05
C ALA A 174 -30.97 -9.37 0.82
N GLY A 175 -30.44 -9.38 -0.39
CA GLY A 175 -31.22 -9.34 -1.63
C GLY A 175 -31.82 -7.95 -1.94
N GLY A 176 -31.33 -6.87 -1.30
CA GLY A 176 -31.75 -5.50 -1.58
C GLY A 176 -31.86 -4.61 -0.34
N TYR A 177 -31.97 -3.30 -0.56
CA TYR A 177 -32.10 -2.32 0.52
C TYR A 177 -33.39 -2.48 1.31
N GLU A 178 -34.44 -2.97 0.70
CA GLU A 178 -35.77 -3.18 1.29
C GLU A 178 -35.76 -4.23 2.39
N ASN A 179 -34.88 -5.19 2.29
CA ASN A 179 -34.76 -6.31 3.26
C ASN A 179 -33.89 -5.97 4.47
N LEU A 180 -33.23 -4.79 4.47
CA LEU A 180 -32.41 -4.36 5.59
C LEU A 180 -33.23 -3.60 6.65
N THR A 181 -33.00 -3.95 7.91
CA THR A 181 -33.56 -3.24 9.08
C THR A 181 -32.72 -2.05 9.53
N PHE A 182 -31.61 -1.74 8.85
CA PHE A 182 -30.66 -0.68 9.20
C PHE A 182 -30.15 0.04 7.96
N ASP A 183 -29.50 1.17 8.16
CA ASP A 183 -28.86 1.97 7.10
C ASP A 183 -27.35 2.06 7.29
N GLU A 184 -26.64 2.55 6.27
CA GLU A 184 -25.18 2.77 6.30
C GLU A 184 -24.78 3.67 7.49
N ARG A 185 -25.61 4.68 7.84
CA ARG A 185 -25.33 5.57 8.96
C ARG A 185 -25.32 4.82 10.30
N LYS A 186 -26.20 3.84 10.47
CA LYS A 186 -26.24 3.00 11.68
C LYS A 186 -24.99 2.13 11.76
N CYS A 187 -24.56 1.52 10.65
CA CYS A 187 -23.30 0.77 10.56
C CYS A 187 -22.10 1.67 10.88
N ARG A 188 -22.07 2.88 10.32
CA ARG A 188 -21.01 3.86 10.56
C ARG A 188 -20.91 4.27 12.03
N ASN A 189 -22.04 4.53 12.68
CA ASN A 189 -22.06 4.86 14.10
C ASN A 189 -21.59 3.70 14.96
N TYR A 190 -22.01 2.47 14.62
CA TYR A 190 -21.60 1.27 15.33
C TYR A 190 -20.07 1.04 15.23
N ILE A 191 -19.52 1.08 14.02
CA ILE A 191 -18.07 0.90 13.82
C ILE A 191 -17.28 2.03 14.49
N SER A 192 -17.77 3.27 14.46
CA SER A 192 -17.11 4.38 15.17
C SER A 192 -17.08 4.16 16.69
N GLU A 193 -18.15 3.60 17.25
CA GLU A 193 -18.22 3.24 18.67
C GLU A 193 -17.32 2.03 19.00
N ALA A 194 -17.36 0.97 18.18
CA ALA A 194 -16.51 -0.20 18.35
C ALA A 194 -15.01 0.17 18.24
N ARG A 195 -14.65 1.08 17.34
CA ARG A 195 -13.29 1.63 17.24
C ARG A 195 -12.91 2.41 18.49
N ARG A 196 -13.82 3.26 19.01
CA ARG A 196 -13.59 4.03 20.24
C ARG A 196 -13.35 3.12 21.44
N LEU A 197 -14.15 2.07 21.60
CA LEU A 197 -14.00 1.09 22.67
C LEU A 197 -12.67 0.30 22.56
N ARG A 198 -12.23 -0.01 21.35
CA ARG A 198 -10.94 -0.68 21.11
C ARG A 198 -9.72 0.23 21.36
N LEU A 199 -9.85 1.54 21.19
CA LEU A 199 -8.76 2.50 21.42
C LEU A 199 -8.37 2.62 22.91
N GLY A 200 -9.29 2.36 23.85
CA GLY A 200 -9.02 2.54 25.28
C GLY A 200 -8.70 4.01 25.61
N ASP A 201 -7.72 4.21 26.50
CA ASP A 201 -7.45 5.51 27.13
C ASP A 201 -6.67 6.50 26.24
N GLY A 202 -6.20 6.10 25.06
CA GLY A 202 -5.51 7.00 24.13
C GLY A 202 -4.86 6.31 22.95
N ASP A 203 -4.75 7.04 21.83
CA ASP A 203 -4.18 6.50 20.59
C ASP A 203 -2.66 6.31 20.70
N SER A 204 -1.97 7.20 21.43
CA SER A 204 -0.52 7.11 21.66
C SER A 204 -0.15 6.00 22.61
N GLU A 205 -0.90 5.84 23.70
CA GLU A 205 -0.68 4.77 24.65
C GLU A 205 -0.92 3.41 23.97
N ALA A 206 -2.00 3.31 23.18
CA ALA A 206 -2.27 2.12 22.39
C ALA A 206 -1.16 1.79 21.37
N LEU A 207 -0.54 2.81 20.75
CA LEU A 207 0.60 2.66 19.85
C LEU A 207 1.85 2.23 20.62
N SER A 208 2.15 2.86 21.75
CA SER A 208 3.29 2.49 22.61
C SER A 208 3.16 1.05 23.09
N ASN A 209 1.98 0.67 23.61
CA ASN A 209 1.68 -0.69 24.04
C ASN A 209 1.77 -1.71 22.90
N TYR A 210 1.42 -1.31 21.67
CA TYR A 210 1.64 -2.14 20.48
C TYR A 210 3.15 -2.39 20.27
N PHE A 211 3.97 -1.36 20.26
CA PHE A 211 5.41 -1.49 20.01
C PHE A 211 6.12 -2.28 21.14
N CYS A 212 5.80 -2.02 22.41
CA CYS A 212 6.32 -2.79 23.53
C CYS A 212 5.99 -4.28 23.40
N ARG A 213 4.75 -4.61 23.04
CA ARG A 213 4.31 -6.00 22.80
C ARG A 213 5.02 -6.62 21.60
N MET A 214 5.26 -5.87 20.51
CA MET A 214 5.99 -6.37 19.35
C MET A 214 7.44 -6.68 19.71
N GLN A 215 8.10 -5.78 20.44
CA GLN A 215 9.48 -5.95 20.88
C GLN A 215 9.62 -7.08 21.91
N SER A 216 8.65 -7.26 22.82
CA SER A 216 8.65 -8.37 23.78
C SER A 216 8.47 -9.75 23.12
N ARG A 217 7.81 -9.79 21.95
CA ARG A 217 7.63 -11.02 21.16
C ARG A 217 8.80 -11.32 20.25
N ASN A 218 9.49 -10.28 19.82
CA ASN A 218 10.64 -10.37 18.92
C ASN A 218 11.62 -9.26 19.23
N SER A 219 12.75 -9.60 19.86
CA SER A 219 13.80 -8.66 20.27
C SER A 219 14.42 -7.90 19.08
N ASN A 220 14.26 -8.39 17.87
CA ASN A 220 14.71 -7.73 16.64
C ASN A 220 13.71 -6.70 16.09
N PHE A 221 12.53 -6.56 16.71
CA PHE A 221 11.65 -5.44 16.41
C PHE A 221 12.23 -4.15 16.98
N PHE A 222 12.47 -3.16 16.15
CA PHE A 222 13.05 -1.88 16.53
C PHE A 222 12.04 -0.75 16.36
N TYR A 223 11.95 0.14 17.33
CA TYR A 223 11.17 1.35 17.23
C TYR A 223 11.78 2.51 18.02
N VAL A 224 11.49 3.73 17.61
CA VAL A 224 11.83 4.97 18.29
C VAL A 224 10.64 5.92 18.23
N LEU A 225 10.32 6.53 19.37
CA LEU A 225 9.33 7.59 19.51
C LEU A 225 10.06 8.90 19.81
N ASP A 226 9.76 9.92 19.04
CA ASP A 226 10.20 11.29 19.29
C ASP A 226 9.02 12.07 19.87
N LEU A 227 9.24 12.67 21.04
CA LEU A 227 8.21 13.38 21.79
C LEU A 227 8.52 14.88 21.84
N ASP A 228 7.48 15.70 21.85
CA ASP A 228 7.61 17.14 22.09
C ASP A 228 7.72 17.45 23.60
N GLU A 229 7.81 18.74 23.95
CA GLU A 229 7.97 19.22 25.33
C GLU A 229 6.78 18.83 26.23
N GLU A 230 5.57 18.66 25.64
CA GLU A 230 4.38 18.22 26.36
C GLU A 230 4.19 16.69 26.31
N SER A 231 5.25 15.94 26.00
CA SER A 231 5.23 14.47 25.89
C SER A 231 4.25 13.93 24.86
N ARG A 232 3.94 14.71 23.78
CA ARG A 232 3.13 14.25 22.65
C ARG A 232 4.04 13.65 21.58
N ILE A 233 3.54 12.62 20.89
CA ILE A 233 4.27 12.00 19.77
C ILE A 233 4.44 13.03 18.64
N ARG A 234 5.68 13.32 18.31
CA ARG A 234 6.11 14.17 17.19
C ARG A 234 6.47 13.32 15.98
N ASN A 235 7.33 12.33 16.16
CA ASN A 235 7.74 11.43 15.10
C ASN A 235 7.78 9.98 15.60
N VAL A 236 7.59 9.04 14.72
CA VAL A 236 7.65 7.61 15.00
C VAL A 236 8.46 6.92 13.92
N PHE A 237 9.38 6.05 14.30
CA PHE A 237 10.08 5.14 13.39
C PHE A 237 9.97 3.72 13.91
N TRP A 238 9.78 2.75 13.01
CA TRP A 238 9.86 1.32 13.34
C TRP A 238 10.29 0.47 12.15
N ALA A 239 10.89 -0.68 12.48
CA ALA A 239 11.20 -1.74 11.54
C ALA A 239 11.03 -3.10 12.24
N ASP A 240 10.31 -4.01 11.60
CA ASP A 240 10.21 -5.38 12.09
C ASP A 240 11.46 -6.22 11.79
N ALA A 241 11.54 -7.41 12.37
CA ALA A 241 12.67 -8.31 12.21
C ALA A 241 12.93 -8.70 10.75
N ARG A 242 11.86 -8.86 9.94
CA ARG A 242 11.99 -9.18 8.52
C ARG A 242 12.55 -8.02 7.70
N CYS A 243 12.12 -6.79 7.99
CA CYS A 243 12.68 -5.57 7.38
C CYS A 243 14.18 -5.43 7.65
N ARG A 244 14.61 -5.65 8.90
CA ARG A 244 16.02 -5.60 9.29
C ARG A 244 16.83 -6.72 8.64
N ALA A 245 16.31 -7.95 8.66
CA ALA A 245 16.94 -9.09 8.01
C ALA A 245 17.03 -8.95 6.47
N ALA A 246 16.01 -8.38 5.85
CA ALA A 246 16.03 -8.12 4.41
C ALA A 246 17.07 -7.05 4.03
N TYR A 247 17.33 -6.09 4.93
CA TYR A 247 18.37 -5.08 4.71
C TYR A 247 19.78 -5.67 4.61
N ASP A 248 20.06 -6.79 5.28
CA ASP A 248 21.35 -7.51 5.17
C ASP A 248 21.67 -7.94 3.73
N TYR A 249 20.63 -8.23 2.96
CA TYR A 249 20.76 -8.72 1.57
C TYR A 249 20.50 -7.63 0.52
N PHE A 250 19.77 -6.59 0.86
CA PHE A 250 19.23 -5.63 -0.11
C PHE A 250 19.50 -4.16 0.26
N SER A 251 20.55 -3.91 1.05
CA SER A 251 20.98 -2.57 1.46
C SER A 251 21.68 -1.77 0.36
N ASP A 252 21.91 -2.37 -0.79
CA ASP A 252 22.63 -1.73 -1.90
C ASP A 252 21.90 -0.51 -2.46
N VAL A 253 20.56 -0.57 -2.62
CA VAL A 253 19.78 0.57 -3.13
C VAL A 253 18.45 0.71 -2.40
N VAL A 254 18.17 1.92 -1.94
CA VAL A 254 16.91 2.27 -1.26
C VAL A 254 16.24 3.44 -1.98
N THR A 255 14.92 3.40 -2.08
CA THR A 255 14.13 4.54 -2.53
C THR A 255 13.32 5.09 -1.36
N PHE A 256 13.20 6.40 -1.27
CA PHE A 256 12.51 7.11 -0.22
C PHE A 256 11.60 8.20 -0.78
N ASP A 257 10.36 8.25 -0.32
CA ASP A 257 9.37 9.26 -0.66
C ASP A 257 8.27 9.29 0.40
N THR A 258 7.78 10.47 0.77
CA THR A 258 6.76 10.65 1.79
C THR A 258 5.35 10.80 1.19
N THR A 259 4.34 10.36 1.94
CA THR A 259 2.93 10.53 1.55
C THR A 259 2.07 10.99 2.73
N TYR A 260 1.08 11.81 2.44
CA TYR A 260 0.14 12.38 3.41
C TYR A 260 -1.22 11.69 3.40
N LEU A 261 -2.09 12.07 4.34
CA LEU A 261 -3.48 11.60 4.50
C LEU A 261 -3.61 10.13 4.88
N THR A 262 -2.61 9.59 5.52
CA THR A 262 -2.63 8.20 5.98
C THR A 262 -3.20 8.04 7.39
N ASN A 263 -3.33 9.16 8.15
CA ASN A 263 -3.81 9.14 9.53
C ASN A 263 -4.53 10.44 9.93
N SER A 264 -5.19 10.42 11.11
CA SER A 264 -6.00 11.53 11.62
C SER A 264 -5.20 12.71 12.20
N TYR A 265 -3.87 12.59 12.27
CA TYR A 265 -2.96 13.59 12.82
C TYR A 265 -2.19 14.35 11.74
N ASP A 266 -2.45 14.04 10.46
CA ASP A 266 -1.78 14.62 9.27
C ASP A 266 -0.26 14.36 9.24
N MET A 267 0.20 13.31 9.94
CA MET A 267 1.59 12.88 9.89
C MET A 267 1.89 12.23 8.54
N SER A 268 3.05 12.56 7.96
CA SER A 268 3.50 11.97 6.70
C SER A 268 3.96 10.53 6.92
N PHE A 269 3.50 9.59 6.12
CA PHE A 269 4.04 8.23 6.08
C PHE A 269 5.31 8.21 5.23
N ALA A 270 6.38 7.67 5.78
CA ALA A 270 7.74 7.73 5.27
C ALA A 270 8.35 6.32 5.15
N PRO A 271 7.99 5.52 4.13
CA PRO A 271 8.54 4.19 3.92
C PRO A 271 9.94 4.23 3.29
N LEU A 272 10.85 3.42 3.80
CA LEU A 272 12.14 3.12 3.22
C LEU A 272 11.99 1.82 2.40
N VAL A 273 12.16 1.91 1.08
CA VAL A 273 11.78 0.84 0.17
C VAL A 273 13.01 0.32 -0.57
N GLY A 274 13.25 -0.98 -0.46
CA GLY A 274 14.25 -1.72 -1.24
C GLY A 274 13.62 -2.59 -2.32
N VAL A 275 14.45 -3.43 -2.92
CA VAL A 275 14.06 -4.40 -3.96
C VAL A 275 14.59 -5.77 -3.59
N ASN A 276 13.74 -6.80 -3.61
CA ASN A 276 14.14 -8.18 -3.34
C ASN A 276 14.67 -8.91 -4.58
N HIS A 277 15.02 -10.17 -4.42
CA HIS A 277 15.57 -11.04 -5.47
C HIS A 277 14.58 -11.38 -6.61
N HIS A 278 13.29 -11.08 -6.47
CA HIS A 278 12.31 -11.14 -7.55
C HIS A 278 12.10 -9.79 -8.27
N GLY A 279 12.87 -8.77 -7.91
CA GLY A 279 12.67 -7.42 -8.41
C GLY A 279 11.43 -6.73 -7.83
N GLN A 280 10.87 -7.22 -6.69
CA GLN A 280 9.71 -6.60 -6.04
C GLN A 280 10.11 -5.58 -4.99
N SER A 281 9.25 -4.58 -4.78
CA SER A 281 9.42 -3.60 -3.69
C SER A 281 9.17 -4.25 -2.33
N ILE A 282 10.12 -4.08 -1.42
CA ILE A 282 10.06 -4.52 -0.02
C ILE A 282 10.27 -3.33 0.92
N LEU A 283 9.73 -3.43 2.13
CA LEU A 283 9.98 -2.44 3.19
C LEU A 283 11.26 -2.78 3.94
N LEU A 284 12.03 -1.73 4.24
CA LEU A 284 13.25 -1.79 5.04
C LEU A 284 13.15 -0.95 6.32
N GLY A 285 11.97 -0.46 6.61
CA GLY A 285 11.60 0.39 7.73
C GLY A 285 10.61 1.46 7.30
N CYS A 286 9.98 2.12 8.24
CA CYS A 286 9.05 3.20 7.96
C CYS A 286 8.88 4.14 9.15
N GLY A 287 8.41 5.35 8.87
CA GLY A 287 8.12 6.35 9.87
C GLY A 287 6.79 7.07 9.66
N LEU A 288 6.33 7.71 10.71
CA LEU A 288 5.29 8.74 10.68
C LEU A 288 5.92 10.04 11.16
N LEU A 289 5.89 11.06 10.32
CA LEU A 289 6.59 12.32 10.54
C LEU A 289 5.62 13.49 10.67
N SER A 290 5.87 14.38 11.64
CA SER A 290 5.05 15.56 11.86
C SER A 290 5.31 16.66 10.82
N SER A 291 6.51 16.71 10.24
CA SER A 291 6.93 17.71 9.26
C SER A 291 7.88 17.13 8.22
N GLU A 292 8.13 17.90 7.15
CA GLU A 292 9.07 17.56 6.07
C GLU A 292 10.22 18.58 6.03
N ASP A 293 10.81 18.86 7.18
CA ASP A 293 12.01 19.68 7.31
C ASP A 293 13.28 18.83 7.42
N SER A 294 14.44 19.46 7.36
CA SER A 294 15.74 18.78 7.39
C SER A 294 16.01 18.08 8.72
N GLU A 295 15.60 18.66 9.84
CA GLU A 295 15.84 18.07 11.17
C GLU A 295 14.98 16.82 11.38
N THR A 296 13.74 16.84 10.92
CA THR A 296 12.86 15.65 10.94
C THR A 296 13.42 14.53 10.08
N PHE A 297 13.94 14.84 8.87
CA PHE A 297 14.57 13.81 8.03
C PHE A 297 15.90 13.30 8.60
N LYS A 298 16.72 14.17 9.23
CA LYS A 298 17.93 13.75 9.94
C LYS A 298 17.59 12.78 11.07
N TRP A 299 16.58 13.11 11.88
CA TRP A 299 16.11 12.23 12.94
C TRP A 299 15.67 10.86 12.40
N LEU A 300 14.89 10.84 11.32
CA LEU A 300 14.43 9.61 10.69
C LEU A 300 15.60 8.75 10.20
N PHE A 301 16.51 9.34 9.43
CA PHE A 301 17.64 8.62 8.84
C PHE A 301 18.64 8.16 9.90
N LYS A 302 18.86 8.94 10.95
CA LYS A 302 19.67 8.54 12.12
C LYS A 302 19.04 7.36 12.88
N SER A 303 17.73 7.40 13.10
CA SER A 303 16.99 6.31 13.73
C SER A 303 17.06 5.03 12.88
N TRP A 304 16.93 5.16 11.56
CA TRP A 304 17.08 4.05 10.64
C TRP A 304 18.52 3.50 10.60
N LEU A 305 19.51 4.36 10.54
CA LEU A 305 20.92 3.96 10.58
C LEU A 305 21.26 3.18 11.87
N THR A 306 20.76 3.66 13.00
CA THR A 306 20.89 2.96 14.30
C THR A 306 20.19 1.60 14.25
N CYS A 307 18.97 1.52 13.71
CA CYS A 307 18.24 0.28 13.50
C CYS A 307 19.03 -0.73 12.65
N MET A 308 19.74 -0.27 11.65
CA MET A 308 20.56 -1.08 10.73
C MET A 308 22.03 -1.24 11.19
N LEU A 309 22.28 -1.03 12.46
CA LEU A 309 23.58 -1.24 13.12
C LEU A 309 24.71 -0.39 12.47
N GLY A 310 24.40 0.84 12.11
CA GLY A 310 25.36 1.79 11.51
C GLY A 310 25.66 1.55 10.03
N ARG A 311 25.00 0.61 9.37
CA ARG A 311 25.21 0.33 7.94
C ARG A 311 24.34 1.22 7.07
N ALA A 312 24.94 2.22 6.42
CA ALA A 312 24.28 3.07 5.44
C ALA A 312 23.97 2.30 4.14
N PRO A 313 22.95 2.67 3.35
CA PRO A 313 22.73 2.13 2.02
C PRO A 313 23.84 2.61 1.07
N LYS A 314 24.24 1.77 0.09
CA LYS A 314 25.22 2.20 -0.91
C LYS A 314 24.67 3.30 -1.83
N ALA A 315 23.38 3.25 -2.10
CA ALA A 315 22.71 4.23 -2.94
C ALA A 315 21.29 4.53 -2.44
N ILE A 316 20.86 5.79 -2.58
CA ILE A 316 19.52 6.25 -2.21
C ILE A 316 18.90 7.10 -3.33
N ILE A 317 17.62 6.85 -3.63
CA ILE A 317 16.87 7.58 -4.65
C ILE A 317 15.74 8.35 -3.97
N THR A 318 15.68 9.67 -4.16
CA THR A 318 14.61 10.53 -3.64
C THR A 318 14.06 11.47 -4.70
N ASP A 319 13.03 12.24 -4.37
CA ASP A 319 12.65 13.40 -5.16
C ASP A 319 13.66 14.56 -4.98
N GLN A 320 13.40 15.71 -5.61
CA GLN A 320 14.22 16.91 -5.48
C GLN A 320 13.83 17.73 -4.22
N CYS A 321 13.65 17.11 -3.07
CA CYS A 321 13.43 17.81 -1.80
C CYS A 321 14.78 18.24 -1.20
N ARG A 322 14.97 19.55 -1.03
CA ARG A 322 16.22 20.09 -0.46
C ARG A 322 16.45 19.62 0.99
N ALA A 323 15.38 19.53 1.78
CA ALA A 323 15.49 19.07 3.16
C ALA A 323 15.97 17.61 3.24
N MET A 324 15.48 16.75 2.35
CA MET A 324 15.97 15.36 2.23
C MET A 324 17.43 15.31 1.80
N ALA A 325 17.83 16.15 0.82
CA ALA A 325 19.21 16.18 0.33
C ALA A 325 20.20 16.55 1.44
N ILE A 326 19.90 17.59 2.22
CA ILE A 326 20.71 18.03 3.36
C ILE A 326 20.84 16.90 4.41
N ALA A 327 19.72 16.24 4.74
CA ALA A 327 19.73 15.15 5.71
C ALA A 327 20.52 13.94 5.22
N ILE A 328 20.46 13.60 3.92
CA ILE A 328 21.22 12.49 3.32
C ILE A 328 22.72 12.81 3.33
N GLU A 329 23.11 14.01 2.93
CA GLU A 329 24.51 14.44 2.90
C GLU A 329 25.16 14.38 4.29
N GLU A 330 24.39 14.69 5.35
CA GLU A 330 24.91 14.65 6.73
C GLU A 330 24.93 13.22 7.31
N ILE A 331 23.87 12.44 7.10
CA ILE A 331 23.71 11.13 7.77
C ILE A 331 24.31 9.98 6.95
N PHE A 332 24.33 10.10 5.61
CA PHE A 332 24.81 9.08 4.68
C PHE A 332 25.86 9.65 3.71
N PRO A 333 26.99 10.21 4.19
CA PRO A 333 27.98 10.91 3.33
C PRO A 333 28.57 10.03 2.23
N ASP A 334 28.71 8.73 2.48
CA ASP A 334 29.25 7.76 1.52
C ASP A 334 28.21 7.17 0.57
N SER A 335 26.93 7.50 0.74
CA SER A 335 25.85 6.98 -0.10
C SER A 335 25.72 7.77 -1.39
N HIS A 336 25.56 7.08 -2.52
CA HIS A 336 25.26 7.73 -3.79
C HIS A 336 23.83 8.23 -3.80
N HIS A 337 23.63 9.53 -3.68
CA HIS A 337 22.30 10.14 -3.73
C HIS A 337 21.89 10.47 -5.16
N ARG A 338 20.85 9.79 -5.67
CA ARG A 338 20.27 10.00 -6.99
C ARG A 338 18.91 10.68 -6.89
N LEU A 339 18.67 11.65 -7.80
CA LEU A 339 17.39 12.33 -7.91
C LEU A 339 16.46 11.59 -8.87
N CYS A 340 15.20 11.47 -8.50
CA CYS A 340 14.18 10.78 -9.29
C CYS A 340 13.93 11.49 -10.63
N ILE A 341 14.29 10.85 -11.72
CA ILE A 341 14.11 11.38 -13.08
C ILE A 341 12.65 11.66 -13.42
N TRP A 342 11.71 10.84 -12.91
CA TRP A 342 10.28 11.03 -13.16
C TRP A 342 9.76 12.33 -12.53
N HIS A 343 10.17 12.64 -11.28
CA HIS A 343 9.81 13.90 -10.61
C HIS A 343 10.39 15.11 -11.32
N ILE A 344 11.62 15.00 -11.85
CA ILE A 344 12.23 16.06 -12.68
C ILE A 344 11.41 16.27 -13.94
N MET A 345 11.14 15.19 -14.71
CA MET A 345 10.34 15.27 -15.94
C MET A 345 8.90 15.75 -15.74
N LYS A 346 8.31 15.47 -14.57
CA LYS A 346 6.99 15.96 -14.19
C LYS A 346 6.95 17.48 -13.95
N LYS A 347 8.08 18.09 -13.60
CA LYS A 347 8.22 19.55 -13.41
C LYS A 347 8.28 20.33 -14.73
N LEU A 348 8.63 19.67 -15.85
CA LEU A 348 8.78 20.32 -17.16
C LEU A 348 7.60 21.24 -17.57
N PRO A 349 6.33 20.79 -17.49
CA PRO A 349 5.22 21.67 -17.86
C PRO A 349 5.12 22.92 -16.99
N ALA A 350 5.46 22.82 -15.71
CA ALA A 350 5.39 23.95 -14.80
C ALA A 350 6.50 24.98 -15.04
N LYS A 351 7.66 24.52 -15.50
CA LYS A 351 8.87 25.33 -15.66
C LYS A 351 9.03 25.89 -17.08
N LEU A 352 8.60 25.14 -18.09
CA LEU A 352 8.90 25.46 -19.50
C LEU A 352 7.67 25.69 -20.37
N SER A 353 6.42 25.50 -19.90
CA SER A 353 5.22 25.67 -20.73
C SER A 353 4.98 27.10 -21.24
N GLY A 354 5.69 28.08 -20.71
CA GLY A 354 5.65 29.47 -21.19
C GLY A 354 6.44 29.70 -22.47
N HIS A 355 7.31 28.78 -22.88
CA HIS A 355 8.08 28.90 -24.13
C HIS A 355 7.23 28.48 -25.33
N ALA A 356 7.28 29.25 -26.40
CA ALA A 356 6.52 28.98 -27.64
C ALA A 356 6.82 27.57 -28.20
N GLN A 357 8.06 27.15 -28.12
CA GLN A 357 8.55 25.87 -28.64
C GLN A 357 8.59 24.74 -27.56
N TYR A 358 7.81 24.84 -26.47
CA TYR A 358 7.80 23.87 -25.36
C TYR A 358 7.75 22.40 -25.79
N LYS A 359 6.96 22.06 -26.83
CA LYS A 359 6.85 20.66 -27.30
C LYS A 359 8.16 20.14 -27.85
N LEU A 360 8.90 20.98 -28.59
CA LEU A 360 10.22 20.65 -29.18
C LEU A 360 11.27 20.53 -28.06
N ILE A 361 11.36 21.52 -27.16
CA ILE A 361 12.24 21.52 -26.02
C ILE A 361 12.03 20.23 -25.19
N LYS A 362 10.79 19.88 -24.88
CA LYS A 362 10.45 18.66 -24.14
C LYS A 362 10.90 17.39 -24.88
N LYS A 363 10.73 17.33 -26.21
CA LYS A 363 11.16 16.19 -27.02
C LYS A 363 12.68 16.07 -27.01
N GLN A 364 13.39 17.16 -27.22
CA GLN A 364 14.84 17.20 -27.27
C GLN A 364 15.46 16.88 -25.90
N LEU A 365 14.94 17.49 -24.83
CA LEU A 365 15.39 17.18 -23.47
C LEU A 365 15.20 15.71 -23.12
N LYS A 366 14.07 15.10 -23.51
CA LYS A 366 13.86 13.66 -23.33
C LYS A 366 14.87 12.83 -24.12
N ASN A 367 15.14 13.24 -25.35
CA ASN A 367 16.13 12.54 -26.18
C ASN A 367 17.51 12.59 -25.53
N ILE A 368 17.96 13.77 -25.10
CA ILE A 368 19.24 13.94 -24.41
C ILE A 368 19.32 13.05 -23.17
N VAL A 369 18.30 13.09 -22.33
CA VAL A 369 18.33 12.40 -21.03
C VAL A 369 18.27 10.88 -21.16
N TYR A 370 17.48 10.34 -22.10
CA TYR A 370 17.25 8.90 -22.20
C TYR A 370 18.07 8.21 -23.28
N ASN A 371 18.54 8.93 -24.29
CA ASN A 371 19.15 8.31 -25.47
C ASN A 371 20.62 8.67 -25.67
N SER A 372 21.22 9.55 -24.84
CA SER A 372 22.66 9.79 -24.90
C SER A 372 23.42 8.55 -24.43
N LEU A 373 24.41 8.12 -25.20
CA LEU A 373 25.21 6.93 -24.93
C LEU A 373 26.47 7.25 -24.12
N THR A 374 27.05 8.45 -24.35
CA THR A 374 28.24 8.94 -23.66
C THR A 374 27.95 10.25 -22.93
N ILE A 375 28.82 10.58 -21.98
CA ILE A 375 28.75 11.84 -21.23
C ILE A 375 28.91 13.03 -22.18
N ASP A 376 29.92 12.94 -23.09
CA ASP A 376 30.21 13.99 -24.06
C ASP A 376 29.01 14.25 -24.97
N GLU A 377 28.42 13.22 -25.55
CA GLU A 377 27.17 13.31 -26.34
C GLU A 377 26.04 14.00 -25.55
N CYS A 378 25.92 13.69 -24.27
CA CYS A 378 24.88 14.30 -23.43
C CYS A 378 25.13 15.79 -23.22
N ASP A 379 26.37 16.17 -22.90
CA ASP A 379 26.76 17.55 -22.64
C ASP A 379 26.68 18.41 -23.92
N GLU A 380 27.18 17.90 -25.04
CA GLU A 380 27.08 18.57 -26.34
C GLU A 380 25.63 18.83 -26.76
N ASN A 381 24.79 17.78 -26.70
CA ASN A 381 23.38 17.89 -27.03
C ASN A 381 22.60 18.80 -26.05
N TRP A 382 23.02 18.85 -24.78
CA TRP A 382 22.42 19.75 -23.79
C TRP A 382 22.76 21.20 -24.12
N MET A 383 24.02 21.54 -24.39
CA MET A 383 24.45 22.88 -24.77
C MET A 383 23.78 23.34 -26.05
N LYS A 384 23.74 22.47 -27.07
CA LYS A 384 23.03 22.75 -28.33
C LYS A 384 21.55 23.05 -28.11
N MET A 385 20.86 22.28 -27.22
CA MET A 385 19.45 22.54 -26.87
C MET A 385 19.28 23.91 -26.20
N ILE A 386 20.19 24.30 -25.33
CA ILE A 386 20.14 25.60 -24.65
C ILE A 386 20.27 26.73 -25.68
N GLU A 387 21.19 26.63 -26.64
CA GLU A 387 21.44 27.58 -27.69
C GLU A 387 20.25 27.61 -28.70
N ASP A 388 19.85 26.47 -29.27
CA ASP A 388 18.77 26.35 -30.25
C ASP A 388 17.43 27.01 -29.83
N PHE A 389 17.18 27.02 -28.50
CA PHE A 389 15.92 27.51 -27.94
C PHE A 389 16.07 28.80 -27.09
N ASN A 390 17.25 29.42 -27.07
CA ASN A 390 17.57 30.61 -26.28
C ASN A 390 17.19 30.45 -24.80
N LEU A 391 17.72 29.39 -24.15
CA LEU A 391 17.40 29.00 -22.78
C LEU A 391 18.48 29.35 -21.75
N GLU A 392 19.47 30.14 -22.10
CA GLU A 392 20.65 30.53 -21.30
C GLU A 392 20.23 31.18 -19.96
N ASN A 393 19.14 31.93 -19.97
CA ASN A 393 18.61 32.64 -18.80
C ASN A 393 17.63 31.80 -17.96
N ASN A 394 17.56 30.49 -18.18
CA ASN A 394 16.66 29.64 -17.45
C ASN A 394 17.35 29.00 -16.24
N ASP A 395 17.24 29.62 -15.05
CA ASP A 395 17.85 29.16 -13.80
C ASP A 395 17.52 27.71 -13.44
N TRP A 396 16.32 27.24 -13.82
CA TRP A 396 15.95 25.86 -13.50
C TRP A 396 16.71 24.85 -14.36
N LEU A 397 16.90 25.11 -15.66
CA LEU A 397 17.71 24.23 -16.53
C LEU A 397 19.19 24.29 -16.14
N LYS A 398 19.71 25.48 -15.77
CA LYS A 398 21.06 25.64 -15.26
C LYS A 398 21.27 24.77 -13.99
N SER A 399 20.37 24.87 -13.02
CA SER A 399 20.44 24.04 -11.80
C SER A 399 20.32 22.54 -12.07
N LEU A 400 19.54 22.13 -13.08
CA LEU A 400 19.47 20.72 -13.51
C LEU A 400 20.77 20.24 -14.13
N TYR A 401 21.42 21.08 -14.94
CA TYR A 401 22.69 20.75 -15.56
C TYR A 401 23.83 20.63 -14.53
N GLU A 402 23.87 21.54 -13.52
CA GLU A 402 24.81 21.49 -12.42
C GLU A 402 24.69 20.16 -11.62
N GLN A 403 23.48 19.62 -11.48
CA GLN A 403 23.19 18.38 -10.79
C GLN A 403 23.09 17.15 -11.71
N ARG A 404 23.51 17.22 -12.98
CA ARG A 404 23.32 16.17 -13.99
C ARG A 404 23.93 14.82 -13.60
N ASN A 405 25.01 14.85 -12.85
CA ASN A 405 25.69 13.67 -12.29
C ASN A 405 24.87 12.91 -11.23
N ARG A 406 23.75 13.49 -10.76
CA ARG A 406 22.85 12.86 -9.78
C ARG A 406 21.55 12.35 -10.39
N TRP A 407 21.25 12.60 -11.67
CA TRP A 407 19.95 12.21 -12.20
C TRP A 407 19.94 11.73 -13.66
N ILE A 408 20.86 12.19 -14.52
CA ILE A 408 20.91 11.74 -15.92
C ILE A 408 21.52 10.33 -15.99
N PRO A 409 20.84 9.36 -16.64
CA PRO A 409 21.29 7.96 -16.66
C PRO A 409 22.73 7.76 -17.09
N VAL A 410 23.22 8.48 -18.11
CA VAL A 410 24.58 8.29 -18.63
C VAL A 410 25.68 8.57 -17.58
N TYR A 411 25.42 9.44 -16.61
CA TYR A 411 26.35 9.77 -15.54
C TYR A 411 26.32 8.81 -14.35
N VAL A 412 25.26 7.99 -14.22
CA VAL A 412 25.04 7.16 -13.04
C VAL A 412 24.95 5.67 -13.35
N LYS A 413 24.99 5.28 -14.61
CA LYS A 413 24.85 3.88 -15.05
C LYS A 413 26.03 2.99 -14.72
N ASP A 414 27.18 3.56 -14.34
CA ASP A 414 28.38 2.87 -13.89
C ASP A 414 28.23 2.27 -12.47
N LYS A 415 27.15 2.58 -11.78
CA LYS A 415 26.85 2.15 -10.41
C LYS A 415 25.63 1.26 -10.37
N PHE A 416 25.56 0.44 -9.31
CA PHE A 416 24.44 -0.49 -9.15
C PHE A 416 23.19 0.19 -8.58
N TRP A 417 22.06 0.06 -9.28
CA TRP A 417 20.76 0.63 -8.92
C TRP A 417 19.64 -0.41 -8.89
N ALA A 418 19.94 -1.70 -9.00
CA ALA A 418 18.94 -2.78 -9.14
C ALA A 418 17.89 -2.49 -10.24
N GLY A 419 18.31 -1.80 -11.31
CA GLY A 419 17.43 -1.36 -12.40
C GLY A 419 16.47 -0.20 -12.04
N MET A 420 16.65 0.44 -10.90
CA MET A 420 15.82 1.59 -10.48
C MET A 420 16.38 2.90 -11.01
N SER A 421 15.53 3.70 -11.61
CA SER A 421 15.84 5.06 -12.07
C SER A 421 14.90 6.13 -11.51
N THR A 422 13.88 5.71 -10.77
CA THR A 422 12.83 6.58 -10.22
C THR A 422 12.40 6.12 -8.84
N SER A 423 11.78 7.00 -8.08
CA SER A 423 11.10 6.68 -6.80
C SER A 423 9.72 6.01 -7.01
N GLN A 424 9.39 5.55 -8.23
CA GLN A 424 8.11 4.91 -8.53
C GLN A 424 7.81 3.71 -7.62
N ARG A 425 8.84 3.04 -7.11
CA ARG A 425 8.69 1.94 -6.14
C ARG A 425 8.15 2.43 -4.80
N SER A 426 8.63 3.58 -4.31
CA SER A 426 8.06 4.23 -3.12
C SER A 426 6.64 4.70 -3.38
N GLU A 427 6.36 5.31 -4.54
CA GLU A 427 5.00 5.70 -4.94
C GLU A 427 4.05 4.49 -5.03
N SER A 428 4.52 3.37 -5.60
CA SER A 428 3.75 2.13 -5.65
C SER A 428 3.52 1.53 -4.27
N MET A 429 4.48 1.67 -3.36
CA MET A 429 4.34 1.25 -1.98
C MET A 429 3.33 2.14 -1.25
N ASN A 430 3.41 3.45 -1.41
CA ASN A 430 2.45 4.40 -0.87
C ASN A 430 1.03 4.11 -1.38
N ALA A 431 0.86 3.90 -2.70
CA ALA A 431 -0.42 3.52 -3.30
C ALA A 431 -0.97 2.19 -2.79
N PHE A 432 -0.09 1.23 -2.50
CA PHE A 432 -0.48 -0.04 -1.89
C PHE A 432 -1.02 0.17 -0.46
N PHE A 433 -0.42 1.04 0.34
CA PHE A 433 -0.92 1.36 1.67
C PHE A 433 -2.20 2.21 1.66
N ASP A 434 -2.45 3.00 0.61
CA ASP A 434 -3.71 3.76 0.44
C ASP A 434 -4.97 2.85 0.41
N GLU A 435 -4.82 1.55 0.14
CA GLU A 435 -5.91 0.57 0.26
C GLU A 435 -6.29 0.28 1.72
N TYR A 436 -5.37 0.47 2.66
CA TYR A 436 -5.49 0.07 4.07
C TYR A 436 -5.70 1.26 5.02
N VAL A 437 -5.11 2.42 4.72
CA VAL A 437 -5.09 3.60 5.59
C VAL A 437 -5.63 4.84 4.89
N HIS A 438 -6.17 5.77 5.67
CA HIS A 438 -6.76 7.01 5.16
C HIS A 438 -6.71 8.12 6.21
N SER A 439 -7.05 9.36 5.84
CA SER A 439 -6.99 10.56 6.68
C SER A 439 -7.78 10.54 8.01
N LYS A 440 -8.51 9.49 8.31
CA LYS A 440 -9.25 9.31 9.59
C LYS A 440 -8.75 8.10 10.38
N THR A 441 -7.73 7.42 9.89
CA THR A 441 -7.12 6.27 10.56
C THR A 441 -6.40 6.75 11.81
N SER A 442 -6.66 6.15 12.97
CA SER A 442 -5.91 6.42 14.19
C SER A 442 -4.51 5.78 14.13
N LEU A 443 -3.59 6.16 15.01
CA LEU A 443 -2.24 5.58 15.01
C LEU A 443 -2.27 4.08 15.29
N LYS A 444 -3.09 3.63 16.24
CA LYS A 444 -3.28 2.20 16.52
C LYS A 444 -3.80 1.44 15.29
N GLN A 445 -4.85 1.98 14.66
CA GLN A 445 -5.40 1.38 13.45
C GLN A 445 -4.38 1.36 12.31
N PHE A 446 -3.53 2.40 12.23
CA PHE A 446 -2.49 2.48 11.23
C PHE A 446 -1.53 1.29 11.33
N VAL A 447 -1.00 0.99 12.51
CA VAL A 447 -0.06 -0.13 12.69
C VAL A 447 -0.74 -1.49 12.50
N GLU A 448 -2.02 -1.66 12.90
CA GLU A 448 -2.79 -2.88 12.64
C GLU A 448 -2.99 -3.12 11.14
N GLN A 449 -3.31 -2.07 10.38
CA GLN A 449 -3.46 -2.15 8.92
C GLN A 449 -2.11 -2.31 8.21
N PHE A 450 -1.06 -1.70 8.74
CA PHE A 450 0.31 -1.92 8.28
C PHE A 450 0.70 -3.39 8.36
N ASP A 451 0.42 -4.06 9.48
CA ASP A 451 0.67 -5.50 9.65
C ASP A 451 -0.07 -6.34 8.59
N ASN A 452 -1.36 -6.03 8.34
CA ASN A 452 -2.14 -6.74 7.33
C ASN A 452 -1.57 -6.55 5.92
N ALA A 453 -1.15 -5.33 5.59
CA ALA A 453 -0.51 -5.00 4.32
C ALA A 453 0.82 -5.74 4.15
N LEU A 454 1.63 -5.78 5.22
CA LEU A 454 2.92 -6.47 5.21
C LEU A 454 2.75 -7.98 5.01
N LYS A 455 1.79 -8.62 5.70
CA LYS A 455 1.47 -10.05 5.51
C LYS A 455 1.11 -10.37 4.06
N LYS A 456 0.32 -9.53 3.39
CA LYS A 456 0.00 -9.68 1.96
C LYS A 456 1.25 -9.61 1.07
N LYS A 457 2.21 -8.74 1.40
CA LYS A 457 3.50 -8.64 0.68
C LYS A 457 4.36 -9.88 0.88
N ILE A 458 4.46 -10.38 2.11
CA ILE A 458 5.19 -11.60 2.45
C ILE A 458 4.59 -12.80 1.70
N GLU A 459 3.28 -12.95 1.71
CA GLU A 459 2.60 -14.05 1.00
C GLU A 459 2.86 -14.00 -0.51
N LYS A 460 2.83 -12.80 -1.09
CA LYS A 460 3.15 -12.62 -2.51
C LYS A 460 4.59 -13.03 -2.84
N GLU A 461 5.55 -12.71 -1.97
CA GLU A 461 6.95 -13.11 -2.14
C GLU A 461 7.11 -14.62 -2.05
N LYS A 462 6.51 -15.28 -1.03
CA LYS A 462 6.50 -16.75 -0.90
C LYS A 462 5.95 -17.45 -2.13
N ASN A 463 4.87 -16.94 -2.71
CA ASN A 463 4.29 -17.49 -3.94
C ASN A 463 5.24 -17.37 -5.13
N LEU A 464 6.07 -16.32 -5.23
CA LEU A 464 7.08 -16.18 -6.26
C LEU A 464 8.30 -17.08 -6.00
N ASP A 465 8.71 -17.23 -4.75
CA ASP A 465 9.72 -18.21 -4.37
C ASP A 465 9.28 -19.60 -4.79
N PHE A 466 8.08 -20.02 -4.38
CA PHE A 466 7.52 -21.31 -4.76
C PHE A 466 7.47 -21.47 -6.29
N GLY A 467 6.99 -20.48 -7.02
CA GLY A 467 6.94 -20.48 -8.47
C GLY A 467 8.32 -20.61 -9.12
N SER A 468 9.35 -19.95 -8.56
CA SER A 468 10.71 -20.00 -9.09
C SER A 468 11.43 -21.33 -8.84
N PHE A 469 11.02 -22.07 -7.77
CA PHE A 469 11.55 -23.41 -7.48
C PHE A 469 10.79 -24.51 -8.21
N ASN A 470 9.48 -24.39 -8.36
CA ASN A 470 8.62 -25.47 -8.87
C ASN A 470 8.23 -25.32 -10.35
N SER A 471 8.61 -24.23 -11.01
CA SER A 471 8.38 -24.03 -12.43
C SER A 471 9.59 -23.37 -13.08
N MET A 472 9.88 -23.78 -14.33
CA MET A 472 10.95 -23.22 -15.13
C MET A 472 10.37 -22.55 -16.36
N ILE A 473 10.84 -21.35 -16.68
CA ILE A 473 10.52 -20.69 -17.96
C ILE A 473 11.37 -21.37 -19.03
N PRO A 474 10.80 -21.87 -20.13
CA PRO A 474 11.57 -22.49 -21.19
C PRO A 474 12.64 -21.54 -21.76
N VAL A 475 13.81 -22.09 -22.11
CA VAL A 475 14.83 -21.34 -22.86
C VAL A 475 14.32 -21.06 -24.28
N ILE A 476 14.71 -19.91 -24.82
CA ILE A 476 14.29 -19.45 -26.17
C ILE A 476 15.40 -19.54 -27.19
N SER A 477 16.65 -19.74 -26.70
CA SER A 477 17.81 -19.90 -27.56
C SER A 477 18.49 -21.25 -27.30
N GLY A 478 19.37 -21.68 -28.19
CA GLY A 478 20.17 -22.86 -27.98
C GLY A 478 21.46 -22.63 -27.18
N TYR A 479 21.71 -21.42 -26.73
CA TYR A 479 22.98 -21.07 -26.08
C TYR A 479 23.05 -21.58 -24.64
N PRO A 480 24.14 -22.26 -24.26
CA PRO A 480 24.35 -22.79 -22.91
C PRO A 480 24.25 -21.70 -21.82
N ILE A 481 24.72 -20.48 -22.11
CA ILE A 481 24.65 -19.33 -21.20
C ILE A 481 23.22 -19.09 -20.75
N GLU A 482 22.21 -19.21 -21.62
CA GLU A 482 20.81 -19.01 -21.23
C GLU A 482 20.36 -20.05 -20.18
N ARG A 483 20.77 -21.32 -20.33
CA ARG A 483 20.49 -22.39 -19.35
C ARG A 483 21.18 -22.13 -18.02
N GLN A 484 22.38 -21.60 -18.02
CA GLN A 484 23.11 -21.21 -16.82
C GLN A 484 22.30 -20.14 -16.02
N PHE A 485 21.85 -19.09 -16.67
CA PHE A 485 21.04 -18.07 -16.01
C PHE A 485 19.66 -18.59 -15.58
N GLN A 486 19.03 -19.49 -16.34
CA GLN A 486 17.78 -20.16 -15.97
C GLN A 486 17.93 -20.96 -14.66
N SER A 487 19.07 -21.62 -14.45
CA SER A 487 19.30 -22.42 -13.24
C SER A 487 19.45 -21.56 -11.99
N PHE A 488 20.06 -20.38 -12.08
CA PHE A 488 20.37 -19.53 -10.94
C PHE A 488 19.32 -18.46 -10.65
N TYR A 489 18.80 -17.78 -11.67
CA TYR A 489 17.94 -16.61 -11.48
C TYR A 489 16.49 -16.99 -11.12
N THR A 490 15.83 -16.13 -10.32
CA THR A 490 14.39 -16.22 -10.14
C THR A 490 13.66 -16.03 -11.48
N ASN A 491 12.48 -16.60 -11.62
CA ASN A 491 11.73 -16.54 -12.88
C ASN A 491 11.52 -15.10 -13.40
N ASN A 492 11.34 -14.14 -12.53
CA ASN A 492 11.17 -12.74 -12.92
C ASN A 492 12.46 -12.13 -13.50
N LEU A 493 13.60 -12.43 -12.89
CA LEU A 493 14.89 -11.92 -13.36
C LEU A 493 15.36 -12.66 -14.62
N PHE A 494 15.05 -13.94 -14.71
CA PHE A 494 15.34 -14.72 -15.93
C PHE A 494 14.56 -14.17 -17.14
N LYS A 495 13.31 -13.71 -16.99
CA LYS A 495 12.58 -13.01 -18.06
C LYS A 495 13.32 -11.78 -18.56
N LEU A 496 13.87 -10.97 -17.64
CA LEU A 496 14.66 -9.79 -18.03
C LEU A 496 15.95 -10.18 -18.76
N PHE A 497 16.57 -11.29 -18.39
CA PHE A 497 17.72 -11.84 -19.13
C PHE A 497 17.30 -12.34 -20.52
N GLN A 498 16.14 -13.00 -20.64
CA GLN A 498 15.61 -13.42 -21.95
C GLN A 498 15.26 -12.22 -22.86
N ASP A 499 14.92 -11.05 -22.30
CA ASP A 499 14.74 -9.83 -23.10
C ASP A 499 16.06 -9.38 -23.74
N GLU A 500 17.19 -9.57 -23.03
CA GLU A 500 18.52 -9.32 -23.61
C GLU A 500 18.87 -10.39 -24.67
N ILE A 501 18.50 -11.66 -24.47
CA ILE A 501 18.68 -12.72 -25.50
C ILE A 501 17.86 -12.40 -26.76
N ARG A 502 16.60 -11.96 -26.62
CA ARG A 502 15.78 -11.52 -27.77
C ARG A 502 16.42 -10.35 -28.53
N GLY A 503 17.07 -9.46 -27.79
CA GLY A 503 17.76 -8.30 -28.36
C GLY A 503 18.96 -8.64 -29.23
N LEU A 504 19.54 -9.86 -29.12
CA LEU A 504 20.68 -10.27 -29.94
C LEU A 504 20.40 -10.22 -31.46
N MET A 505 19.14 -10.41 -31.85
CA MET A 505 18.71 -10.34 -33.25
C MET A 505 18.98 -8.95 -33.91
N PHE A 506 19.12 -7.92 -33.09
CA PHE A 506 19.35 -6.55 -33.54
C PHE A 506 20.80 -6.11 -33.36
N CYS A 507 21.70 -7.02 -32.97
CA CYS A 507 23.12 -6.75 -32.72
C CYS A 507 23.98 -7.32 -33.82
N ASN A 508 24.89 -6.52 -34.39
CA ASN A 508 25.96 -6.95 -35.28
C ASN A 508 27.30 -6.72 -34.59
N THR A 509 28.11 -7.79 -34.47
CA THR A 509 29.38 -7.77 -33.72
C THR A 509 30.58 -7.89 -34.64
N SER A 510 31.49 -6.92 -34.61
CA SER A 510 32.76 -6.91 -35.34
C SER A 510 33.92 -6.79 -34.38
N LEU A 511 35.05 -7.43 -34.75
CA LEU A 511 36.30 -7.29 -34.02
C LEU A 511 37.00 -6.02 -34.52
N VAL A 512 37.31 -5.11 -33.58
CA VAL A 512 38.02 -3.85 -33.88
C VAL A 512 39.51 -4.03 -33.70
N ARG A 513 39.92 -4.65 -32.59
CA ARG A 513 41.33 -4.79 -32.22
C ARG A 513 41.55 -6.00 -31.32
N GLN A 514 42.72 -6.62 -31.49
CA GLN A 514 43.23 -7.66 -30.59
C GLN A 514 44.59 -7.23 -30.05
N GLU A 515 44.76 -7.31 -28.74
CA GLU A 515 45.97 -6.98 -28.01
C GLU A 515 46.33 -8.16 -27.08
N GLY A 516 47.17 -9.06 -27.53
CA GLY A 516 47.49 -10.28 -26.79
C GLY A 516 46.25 -11.12 -26.54
N VAL A 517 45.88 -11.27 -25.25
CA VAL A 517 44.70 -12.00 -24.78
C VAL A 517 43.46 -11.12 -24.64
N GLY A 518 43.56 -9.82 -24.92
CA GLY A 518 42.49 -8.84 -24.86
C GLY A 518 41.94 -8.55 -26.26
N PHE A 519 40.62 -8.45 -26.35
CA PHE A 519 39.88 -8.17 -27.58
C PHE A 519 38.95 -6.96 -27.35
N ILE A 520 38.91 -6.08 -28.35
CA ILE A 520 37.94 -4.97 -28.40
C ILE A 520 37.00 -5.23 -29.56
N PHE A 521 35.74 -5.42 -29.22
CA PHE A 521 34.63 -5.58 -30.18
C PHE A 521 33.82 -4.30 -30.29
N GLU A 522 33.30 -4.05 -31.48
CA GLU A 522 32.24 -3.11 -31.71
C GLU A 522 30.94 -3.88 -31.95
N VAL A 523 29.92 -3.59 -31.14
CA VAL A 523 28.56 -4.14 -31.30
C VAL A 523 27.65 -3.02 -31.71
N VAL A 524 27.12 -3.09 -32.93
CA VAL A 524 26.18 -2.17 -33.48
C VAL A 524 24.78 -2.72 -33.23
N GLU A 525 23.98 -2.03 -32.41
CA GLU A 525 22.58 -2.35 -32.13
C GLU A 525 21.66 -1.45 -32.92
N THR A 526 20.73 -2.04 -33.69
CA THR A 526 19.64 -1.31 -34.31
C THR A 526 18.54 -1.05 -33.28
N LEU A 527 18.38 0.21 -32.85
CA LEU A 527 17.37 0.62 -31.91
C LEU A 527 16.01 0.72 -32.59
N LEU A 528 15.01 0.04 -32.01
CA LEU A 528 13.64 0.01 -32.56
C LEU A 528 12.73 1.01 -31.86
N GLY A 529 11.81 1.58 -32.62
CA GLY A 529 10.71 2.38 -32.13
C GLY A 529 9.60 1.53 -31.49
N LYS A 530 8.58 2.21 -30.94
CA LYS A 530 7.42 1.53 -30.33
C LYS A 530 6.64 0.63 -31.29
N ASN A 531 6.71 0.90 -32.57
CA ASN A 531 6.02 0.12 -33.61
C ASN A 531 6.92 -0.96 -34.25
N GLY A 532 8.16 -1.13 -33.76
CA GLY A 532 9.14 -2.04 -34.33
C GLY A 532 9.95 -1.48 -35.48
N ASP A 533 9.75 -0.22 -35.89
CA ASP A 533 10.51 0.43 -36.94
C ASP A 533 11.93 0.78 -36.44
N PRO A 534 12.98 0.62 -37.25
CA PRO A 534 14.33 1.04 -36.92
C PRO A 534 14.40 2.56 -36.78
N ILE A 535 14.94 3.06 -35.66
CA ILE A 535 15.14 4.49 -35.41
C ILE A 535 16.55 4.93 -35.78
N ARG A 536 17.54 4.22 -35.24
CA ARG A 536 18.96 4.48 -35.45
C ARG A 536 19.79 3.30 -35.07
N ASP A 537 21.02 3.23 -35.60
CA ASP A 537 22.05 2.34 -35.11
C ASP A 537 22.84 2.99 -33.98
N ALA A 538 23.20 2.21 -32.97
CA ALA A 538 24.00 2.63 -31.83
C ALA A 538 25.19 1.67 -31.70
N SER A 539 26.40 2.22 -31.61
CA SER A 539 27.63 1.45 -31.48
C SER A 539 28.06 1.38 -30.01
N PHE A 540 28.41 0.18 -29.56
CA PHE A 540 28.90 -0.10 -28.22
C PHE A 540 30.21 -0.85 -28.27
N LYS A 541 31.26 -0.31 -27.63
CA LYS A 541 32.52 -1.01 -27.46
C LYS A 541 32.38 -2.02 -26.30
N VAL A 542 32.87 -3.25 -26.57
CA VAL A 542 32.89 -4.36 -25.61
C VAL A 542 34.31 -4.87 -25.51
N HIS A 543 34.87 -4.78 -24.32
CA HIS A 543 36.17 -5.33 -24.00
C HIS A 543 35.99 -6.77 -23.51
N TYR A 544 36.78 -7.70 -24.05
CA TYR A 544 36.79 -9.10 -23.64
C TYR A 544 38.22 -9.58 -23.40
N THR A 545 38.44 -10.30 -22.31
CA THR A 545 39.73 -10.92 -21.97
C THR A 545 39.52 -12.42 -21.88
N GLU A 546 40.31 -13.18 -22.67
CA GLU A 546 40.15 -14.64 -22.85
C GLU A 546 40.53 -15.41 -21.59
N LEU A 547 41.59 -15.00 -20.89
CA LEU A 547 42.14 -15.71 -19.72
C LEU A 547 41.10 -15.97 -18.62
N ASP A 548 40.33 -14.97 -18.28
CA ASP A 548 39.36 -14.97 -17.16
C ASP A 548 37.93 -14.85 -17.66
N CYS A 549 37.69 -14.94 -18.97
CA CYS A 549 36.39 -14.71 -19.61
C CYS A 549 35.72 -13.40 -19.15
N GLN A 550 36.52 -12.35 -18.90
CA GLN A 550 36.01 -11.06 -18.51
C GLN A 550 35.43 -10.31 -19.69
N VAL A 551 34.19 -9.81 -19.53
CA VAL A 551 33.52 -9.00 -20.54
C VAL A 551 33.02 -7.69 -19.92
N LYS A 552 33.40 -6.55 -20.50
CA LYS A 552 32.96 -5.22 -20.06
C LYS A 552 32.39 -4.45 -21.23
N CYS A 553 31.11 -4.04 -21.11
CA CYS A 553 30.43 -3.25 -22.13
C CYS A 553 30.27 -1.80 -21.70
N LEU A 554 30.54 -0.84 -22.59
CA LEU A 554 30.35 0.59 -22.32
C LEU A 554 28.88 1.00 -22.14
N CYS A 555 27.91 0.12 -22.39
CA CYS A 555 26.50 0.40 -22.06
C CYS A 555 26.23 0.38 -20.56
N HIS A 556 27.11 -0.24 -19.75
CA HIS A 556 27.02 -0.36 -18.29
C HIS A 556 25.71 -0.98 -17.76
N LEU A 557 25.02 -1.82 -18.56
CA LEU A 557 23.78 -2.43 -18.11
C LEU A 557 23.99 -3.42 -16.97
N PHE A 558 25.12 -4.15 -17.01
CA PHE A 558 25.49 -5.10 -15.95
C PHE A 558 25.73 -4.36 -14.63
N GLU A 559 26.53 -3.31 -14.67
CA GLU A 559 26.81 -2.47 -13.50
C GLU A 559 25.51 -1.86 -12.95
N PHE A 560 24.61 -1.40 -13.81
CA PHE A 560 23.35 -0.77 -13.43
C PHE A 560 22.30 -1.73 -12.87
N ARG A 561 22.16 -2.94 -13.49
CA ARG A 561 21.09 -3.91 -13.18
C ARG A 561 21.56 -5.21 -12.58
N GLY A 562 22.83 -5.57 -12.78
CA GLY A 562 23.34 -6.90 -12.49
C GLY A 562 22.82 -7.97 -13.45
N ILE A 563 22.54 -7.61 -14.70
CA ILE A 563 22.11 -8.50 -15.78
C ILE A 563 22.99 -8.21 -16.99
N LEU A 564 23.64 -9.24 -17.56
CA LEU A 564 24.45 -9.09 -18.77
C LEU A 564 23.61 -8.48 -19.90
N CYS A 565 24.16 -7.47 -20.58
CA CYS A 565 23.54 -6.86 -21.74
C CYS A 565 23.72 -7.72 -22.99
N ARG A 566 22.84 -7.53 -23.97
CA ARG A 566 22.91 -8.18 -25.28
C ARG A 566 24.25 -8.00 -25.99
N HIS A 567 24.90 -6.85 -25.83
CA HIS A 567 26.20 -6.57 -26.42
C HIS A 567 27.32 -7.51 -25.84
N ALA A 568 27.36 -7.62 -24.51
CA ALA A 568 28.29 -8.54 -23.85
C ALA A 568 27.97 -10.01 -24.20
N ILE A 569 26.69 -10.39 -24.20
CA ILE A 569 26.26 -11.75 -24.57
C ILE A 569 26.64 -12.06 -26.02
N SER A 570 26.48 -11.11 -26.97
CA SER A 570 26.83 -11.26 -28.38
C SER A 570 28.35 -11.58 -28.56
N VAL A 571 29.20 -10.88 -27.78
CA VAL A 571 30.66 -11.16 -27.79
C VAL A 571 30.98 -12.51 -27.18
N LEU A 572 30.39 -12.87 -26.04
CA LEU A 572 30.57 -14.16 -25.40
C LEU A 572 30.19 -15.34 -26.32
N ILE A 573 29.06 -15.20 -27.04
CA ILE A 573 28.64 -16.19 -28.05
C ILE A 573 29.67 -16.30 -29.20
N ARG A 574 30.15 -15.15 -29.71
CA ARG A 574 31.15 -15.11 -30.78
C ARG A 574 32.46 -15.79 -30.34
N MET A 575 32.84 -15.60 -29.07
CA MET A 575 34.02 -16.22 -28.47
C MET A 575 33.78 -17.68 -28.02
N LYS A 576 32.60 -18.26 -28.34
CA LYS A 576 32.18 -19.64 -28.01
C LYS A 576 32.22 -19.96 -26.52
N VAL A 577 31.97 -18.97 -25.67
CA VAL A 577 31.89 -19.15 -24.22
C VAL A 577 30.66 -20.00 -23.91
N ILE A 578 30.83 -21.11 -23.21
CA ILE A 578 29.75 -22.03 -22.81
C ILE A 578 29.15 -21.60 -21.49
N GLU A 579 29.97 -21.23 -20.52
CA GLU A 579 29.56 -20.76 -19.20
C GLU A 579 30.28 -19.46 -18.86
N VAL A 580 29.55 -18.52 -18.30
CA VAL A 580 30.13 -17.28 -17.82
C VAL A 580 30.64 -17.45 -16.38
N PRO A 581 31.69 -16.75 -15.98
CA PRO A 581 32.17 -16.73 -14.61
C PRO A 581 31.08 -16.30 -13.62
N MET A 582 31.11 -16.83 -12.40
CA MET A 582 30.09 -16.62 -11.37
C MET A 582 29.97 -15.14 -10.95
N ASN A 583 30.97 -14.31 -11.15
CA ASN A 583 30.90 -12.86 -10.90
C ASN A 583 29.87 -12.12 -11.77
N TYR A 584 29.42 -12.73 -12.89
CA TYR A 584 28.33 -12.22 -13.72
C TYR A 584 26.94 -12.73 -13.30
N ILE A 585 26.88 -13.64 -12.33
CA ILE A 585 25.63 -14.17 -11.76
C ILE A 585 25.49 -13.59 -10.35
N MET A 586 24.84 -12.42 -10.25
CA MET A 586 24.75 -11.73 -8.98
C MET A 586 23.95 -12.53 -7.96
N ASP A 587 24.52 -12.75 -6.78
CA ASP A 587 23.89 -13.44 -5.64
C ASP A 587 22.53 -12.82 -5.29
N ARG A 588 22.42 -11.51 -5.49
CA ARG A 588 21.19 -10.77 -5.29
C ARG A 588 19.98 -11.35 -6.03
N TRP A 589 20.20 -11.86 -7.26
CA TRP A 589 19.14 -12.33 -8.15
C TRP A 589 18.91 -13.84 -8.13
N ARG A 590 19.77 -14.55 -7.43
CA ARG A 590 19.76 -16.02 -7.38
C ARG A 590 18.62 -16.56 -6.55
N LYS A 591 17.99 -17.64 -7.02
CA LYS A 591 16.93 -18.39 -6.34
C LYS A 591 17.47 -19.44 -5.38
N ASP A 592 18.66 -19.99 -5.65
CA ASP A 592 19.28 -21.08 -4.87
C ASP A 592 19.90 -20.61 -3.54
N ILE A 593 20.09 -19.31 -3.35
CA ILE A 593 20.59 -18.76 -2.08
C ILE A 593 19.48 -18.68 -1.06
N LYS A 594 19.59 -19.44 0.02
CA LYS A 594 18.74 -19.33 1.19
C LYS A 594 19.07 -18.05 1.95
N ARG A 595 18.10 -17.16 2.09
CA ARG A 595 18.24 -15.89 2.83
C ARG A 595 17.51 -15.98 4.16
N GLY A 596 18.19 -15.62 5.25
CA GLY A 596 17.64 -15.73 6.61
C GLY A 596 16.29 -15.03 6.79
N TYR A 597 16.06 -13.88 6.11
CA TYR A 597 14.78 -13.17 6.20
C TYR A 597 13.58 -13.94 5.61
N GLN A 598 13.81 -14.91 4.70
CA GLN A 598 12.75 -15.72 4.09
C GLN A 598 12.14 -16.69 5.09
N SER A 599 12.90 -17.13 6.10
CA SER A 599 12.40 -17.97 7.20
C SER A 599 11.50 -17.22 8.18
N ILE A 600 11.57 -15.88 8.20
CA ILE A 600 10.67 -15.04 8.98
C ILE A 600 9.33 -14.97 8.25
N THR A 601 8.44 -15.90 8.59
CA THR A 601 7.14 -16.05 7.93
C THR A 601 6.06 -15.17 8.52
N ASN A 602 6.30 -14.70 9.74
CA ASN A 602 5.45 -13.79 10.48
C ASN A 602 6.29 -12.64 11.03
N ILE A 603 5.72 -11.44 11.14
CA ILE A 603 6.34 -10.28 11.80
C ILE A 603 6.71 -10.57 13.27
N TYR A 604 6.18 -11.63 13.86
CA TYR A 604 6.45 -12.08 15.22
C TYR A 604 7.53 -13.16 15.30
N ASP A 605 8.02 -13.67 14.17
CA ASP A 605 9.07 -14.67 14.15
C ASP A 605 10.39 -14.04 14.59
N GLU A 606 11.16 -14.75 15.41
CA GLU A 606 12.50 -14.32 15.78
C GLU A 606 13.43 -14.32 14.57
N TYR A 607 14.25 -13.29 14.47
CA TYR A 607 15.28 -13.19 13.47
C TYR A 607 16.59 -13.76 14.00
N VAL A 608 17.17 -14.67 13.25
CA VAL A 608 18.48 -15.24 13.54
C VAL A 608 19.56 -14.17 13.26
N CYS A 609 20.25 -13.74 14.31
CA CYS A 609 21.31 -12.73 14.23
C CYS A 609 22.49 -13.17 13.35
N GLU A 610 23.32 -12.22 12.91
CA GLU A 610 24.43 -12.47 11.98
C GLU A 610 25.41 -13.56 12.44
N ARG A 611 25.65 -13.69 13.77
CA ARG A 611 26.45 -14.76 14.37
C ARG A 611 25.78 -16.14 14.24
N GLU A 612 24.46 -16.19 14.34
CA GLU A 612 23.70 -17.43 14.16
C GLU A 612 23.62 -17.78 12.67
N ARG A 613 23.50 -16.78 11.79
CA ARG A 613 23.56 -16.98 10.35
C ARG A 613 24.92 -17.53 9.91
N HIS A 614 26.00 -17.02 10.47
CA HIS A 614 27.33 -17.57 10.22
C HIS A 614 27.42 -19.03 10.67
N ARG A 615 26.87 -19.36 11.83
CA ARG A 615 26.74 -20.75 12.32
C ARG A 615 25.87 -21.61 11.41
N TYR A 616 24.72 -21.11 10.92
CA TYR A 616 23.90 -21.80 9.94
C TYR A 616 24.63 -22.04 8.61
N ASN A 617 25.36 -21.05 8.13
CA ASN A 617 26.13 -21.18 6.90
C ASN A 617 27.27 -22.22 7.01
N ILE A 618 27.83 -22.41 8.20
CA ILE A 618 28.82 -23.45 8.48
C ILE A 618 28.14 -24.83 8.64
N LEU A 619 27.04 -24.88 9.40
CA LEU A 619 26.39 -26.15 9.75
C LEU A 619 25.56 -26.73 8.59
N THR A 620 24.90 -25.91 7.79
CA THR A 620 24.02 -26.41 6.73
C THR A 620 24.74 -27.27 5.68
N PRO A 621 25.91 -26.88 5.12
CA PRO A 621 26.63 -27.71 4.18
C PRO A 621 27.08 -29.03 4.82
N LEU A 622 27.62 -28.98 6.04
CA LEU A 622 28.05 -30.15 6.79
C LEU A 622 26.91 -31.13 7.05
N ILE A 623 25.75 -30.63 7.47
CA ILE A 623 24.58 -31.48 7.69
C ILE A 623 24.09 -32.09 6.37
N GLN A 624 24.12 -31.34 5.26
CA GLN A 624 23.72 -31.85 3.96
C GLN A 624 24.67 -32.93 3.45
N GLU A 625 25.97 -32.72 3.62
CA GLU A 625 27.00 -33.71 3.25
C GLU A 625 26.84 -35.00 4.06
N VAL A 626 26.72 -34.90 5.38
CA VAL A 626 26.51 -36.06 6.28
C VAL A 626 25.17 -36.73 6.00
N GLN A 627 24.12 -35.97 5.66
CA GLN A 627 22.82 -36.51 5.26
C GLN A 627 22.90 -37.30 3.95
N GLN A 628 23.67 -36.81 2.96
CA GLN A 628 23.89 -37.52 1.70
C GLN A 628 24.65 -38.83 1.94
N LEU A 629 25.70 -38.81 2.78
CA LEU A 629 26.44 -39.99 3.15
C LEU A 629 25.59 -41.01 3.90
N GLY A 630 24.79 -40.56 4.87
CA GLY A 630 23.87 -41.43 5.64
C GLY A 630 22.71 -41.99 4.84
N ALA A 631 22.31 -41.34 3.75
CA ALA A 631 21.21 -41.78 2.88
C ALA A 631 21.62 -42.90 1.88
N ASN A 632 22.90 -43.25 1.80
CA ASN A 632 23.40 -44.21 0.81
C ASN A 632 23.08 -45.66 1.15
N ASN A 633 22.86 -45.96 2.43
CA ASN A 633 22.53 -47.33 2.91
C ASN A 633 21.81 -47.26 4.27
N ASP A 634 21.14 -48.36 4.66
CA ASP A 634 20.33 -48.45 5.91
C ASP A 634 21.21 -48.39 7.19
N ASP A 635 22.44 -48.90 7.13
CA ASP A 635 23.38 -48.86 8.26
C ASP A 635 23.87 -47.43 8.50
N GLY A 636 24.24 -46.71 7.44
CA GLY A 636 24.63 -45.30 7.52
C GLY A 636 23.51 -44.43 8.01
N CYS A 637 22.27 -44.68 7.56
CA CYS A 637 21.08 -43.98 8.02
C CYS A 637 20.83 -44.19 9.52
N SER A 638 20.95 -45.42 10.02
CA SER A 638 20.77 -45.78 11.42
C SER A 638 21.81 -45.11 12.33
N VAL A 639 23.07 -45.14 11.95
CA VAL A 639 24.16 -44.46 12.65
C VAL A 639 23.97 -42.95 12.68
N LEU A 640 23.56 -42.33 11.55
CA LEU A 640 23.33 -40.91 11.50
C LEU A 640 22.15 -40.46 12.37
N VAL A 641 21.05 -41.23 12.40
CA VAL A 641 19.90 -40.97 13.26
C VAL A 641 20.28 -41.00 14.73
N GLU A 642 21.14 -41.94 15.15
CA GLU A 642 21.60 -42.05 16.55
C GLU A 642 22.49 -40.85 16.94
N ILE A 643 23.44 -40.46 16.06
CA ILE A 643 24.31 -39.28 16.24
C ILE A 643 23.48 -38.00 16.35
N LEU A 644 22.47 -37.84 15.50
CA LEU A 644 21.62 -36.64 15.51
C LEU A 644 20.72 -36.57 16.75
N LYS A 645 20.27 -37.71 17.31
CA LYS A 645 19.52 -37.74 18.57
C LYS A 645 20.40 -37.33 19.76
N ASP A 646 21.60 -37.88 19.88
CA ASP A 646 22.57 -37.53 20.92
C ASP A 646 22.98 -36.03 20.83
N ALA A 647 23.26 -35.55 19.63
CA ALA A 647 23.58 -34.12 19.39
C ALA A 647 22.41 -33.21 19.79
N LYS A 648 21.16 -33.61 19.50
CA LYS A 648 19.97 -32.86 19.88
C LYS A 648 19.81 -32.74 21.39
N GLU A 649 20.00 -33.82 22.12
CA GLU A 649 19.90 -33.83 23.59
C GLU A 649 20.96 -32.95 24.23
N LYS A 650 22.20 -32.98 23.75
CA LYS A 650 23.31 -32.15 24.22
C LYS A 650 23.04 -30.64 23.93
N LEU A 651 22.48 -30.32 22.79
CA LEU A 651 22.15 -28.94 22.44
C LEU A 651 20.99 -28.41 23.30
N ILE A 652 19.99 -29.20 23.61
CA ILE A 652 18.90 -28.84 24.53
C ILE A 652 19.44 -28.57 25.94
N ALA A 653 20.36 -29.40 26.45
CA ALA A 653 20.99 -29.19 27.76
C ALA A 653 21.74 -27.84 27.82
N ILE A 654 22.51 -27.49 26.79
CA ILE A 654 23.21 -26.20 26.69
C ILE A 654 22.24 -25.01 26.67
N GLN A 655 21.08 -25.13 25.98
CA GLN A 655 20.07 -24.07 25.96
C GLN A 655 19.38 -23.84 27.29
N LEU A 656 19.16 -24.90 28.06
CA LEU A 656 18.57 -24.80 29.40
C LEU A 656 19.49 -24.11 30.42
N ASP A 657 20.81 -24.28 30.30
CA ASP A 657 21.79 -23.59 31.15
C ASP A 657 21.89 -22.08 30.81
N HIS A 658 21.77 -21.69 29.54
CA HIS A 658 21.76 -20.28 29.17
C HIS A 658 20.48 -19.53 29.59
N SER A 659 19.31 -20.18 29.53
CA SER A 659 18.04 -19.54 29.93
C SER A 659 17.95 -19.29 31.47
N ARG A 660 18.69 -20.03 32.30
CA ARG A 660 18.82 -19.75 33.74
C ARG A 660 19.70 -18.54 34.05
N ALA A 661 20.67 -18.20 33.20
CA ALA A 661 21.56 -17.06 33.41
C ALA A 661 20.91 -15.70 33.01
N ASP A 662 19.96 -15.70 32.08
CA ASP A 662 19.29 -14.47 31.59
C ASP A 662 18.12 -14.00 32.49
N GLN A 663 17.49 -14.91 33.24
CA GLN A 663 16.39 -14.59 34.17
C GLN A 663 16.83 -13.77 35.41
N LEU A 664 18.13 -13.61 35.64
CA LEU A 664 18.70 -12.85 36.80
C LEU A 664 19.03 -11.38 36.47
N LYS A 665 18.79 -10.89 35.25
CA LYS A 665 19.16 -9.52 34.82
C LYS A 665 18.00 -8.55 34.58
N GLU A 666 16.75 -8.95 34.67
CA GLU A 666 15.59 -8.09 34.45
C GLU A 666 14.83 -7.74 35.74
N ALA A 667 15.43 -6.94 36.58
CA ALA A 667 14.72 -6.23 37.63
C ALA A 667 15.33 -4.86 37.84
N SER A 668 15.07 -3.89 36.97
CA SER A 668 15.19 -2.47 37.31
C SER A 668 14.34 -1.57 36.43
N THR A 669 13.25 -1.08 37.05
CA THR A 669 12.65 0.24 36.95
C THR A 669 12.41 0.87 35.58
N SER A 670 11.14 0.87 35.18
CA SER A 670 10.60 1.88 34.26
C SER A 670 9.58 2.75 35.01
N SER A 671 9.93 4.01 35.25
CA SER A 671 8.95 5.04 35.59
C SER A 671 8.13 5.33 34.35
N SER A 672 6.85 5.01 34.37
CA SER A 672 5.92 5.25 33.25
C SER A 672 5.64 6.76 33.13
N LYS A 673 6.30 7.45 32.22
CA LYS A 673 5.82 8.75 31.72
C LYS A 673 4.59 8.52 30.84
N THR A 674 3.49 9.24 31.13
CA THR A 674 2.29 9.19 30.31
C THR A 674 2.59 9.81 28.94
N ILE A 675 2.39 9.07 27.85
CA ILE A 675 2.63 9.52 26.47
C ILE A 675 1.32 10.05 25.90
N HIS A 676 1.36 11.28 25.37
CA HIS A 676 0.19 11.96 24.80
C HIS A 676 0.12 11.86 23.28
N SER A 677 -1.13 11.82 22.75
CA SER A 677 -1.38 11.79 21.30
C SER A 677 -1.05 13.13 20.65
N PRO A 678 -0.62 13.15 19.36
CA PRO A 678 -0.47 14.37 18.60
C PRO A 678 -1.79 15.15 18.54
N LEU A 679 -1.73 16.44 18.27
CA LEU A 679 -2.93 17.27 18.11
C LEU A 679 -3.69 16.85 16.85
N LYS A 680 -5.00 16.54 17.01
CA LYS A 680 -5.87 16.22 15.87
C LYS A 680 -6.09 17.45 15.00
N VAL A 681 -5.77 17.34 13.72
CA VAL A 681 -6.03 18.39 12.74
C VAL A 681 -7.51 18.34 12.33
N ARG A 682 -8.27 19.42 12.60
CA ARG A 682 -9.64 19.57 12.12
C ARG A 682 -9.65 19.92 10.64
N SER A 683 -9.98 18.97 9.77
CA SER A 683 -10.25 19.27 8.37
C SER A 683 -11.54 20.08 8.25
N ARG A 684 -11.48 21.32 7.73
CA ARG A 684 -12.67 22.10 7.35
C ARG A 684 -13.25 21.53 6.05
N GLY A 685 -14.49 21.02 6.09
CA GLY A 685 -15.23 20.55 4.92
C GLY A 685 -15.24 19.03 4.74
N ARG A 686 -15.75 18.57 3.58
CA ARG A 686 -15.75 17.15 3.20
C ARG A 686 -14.30 16.70 3.00
N PRO A 687 -13.84 15.61 3.63
CA PRO A 687 -12.49 15.12 3.42
C PRO A 687 -12.27 14.88 1.94
N PRO A 688 -11.13 15.27 1.37
CA PRO A 688 -10.81 14.97 -0.02
C PRO A 688 -10.79 13.45 -0.21
N THR A 689 -11.41 12.98 -1.29
CA THR A 689 -11.46 11.56 -1.66
C THR A 689 -10.15 11.07 -2.26
N LYS A 690 -9.20 11.97 -2.50
CA LYS A 690 -7.89 11.69 -3.07
C LYS A 690 -6.78 12.03 -2.06
N ARG A 691 -5.67 11.31 -2.15
CA ARG A 691 -4.43 11.52 -1.41
C ARG A 691 -4.04 13.02 -1.40
N LYS A 692 -3.70 13.56 -0.23
CA LYS A 692 -3.10 14.89 -0.10
C LYS A 692 -1.68 14.83 -0.66
N GLN A 693 -1.42 15.67 -1.62
CA GLN A 693 -0.14 15.68 -2.32
C GLN A 693 0.90 16.39 -1.45
N SER A 694 2.17 15.99 -1.59
CA SER A 694 3.28 16.66 -0.92
C SER A 694 3.26 18.17 -1.21
N LYS A 695 3.89 18.98 -0.37
CA LYS A 695 4.00 20.44 -0.61
C LYS A 695 4.54 20.73 -2.01
N ILE A 696 5.49 19.93 -2.49
CA ILE A 696 6.08 20.04 -3.82
C ILE A 696 5.05 19.73 -4.92
N GLU A 697 4.28 18.65 -4.76
CA GLU A 697 3.20 18.32 -5.71
C GLU A 697 2.10 19.38 -5.76
N GLN A 698 1.78 20.00 -4.62
CA GLN A 698 0.82 21.10 -4.55
C GLN A 698 1.34 22.37 -5.25
N ILE A 699 2.62 22.71 -5.04
CA ILE A 699 3.28 23.83 -5.73
C ILE A 699 3.31 23.58 -7.24
N MET A 700 3.65 22.35 -7.65
CA MET A 700 3.68 21.97 -9.07
C MET A 700 2.30 22.03 -9.71
N LYS A 701 1.23 21.55 -9.04
CA LYS A 701 -0.13 21.68 -9.56
C LYS A 701 -0.58 23.13 -9.69
N LYS A 702 -0.24 23.98 -8.72
CA LYS A 702 -0.54 25.42 -8.79
C LYS A 702 0.18 26.09 -9.95
N SER A 703 1.45 25.77 -10.19
CA SER A 703 2.21 26.34 -11.30
C SER A 703 1.75 25.81 -12.67
N VAL A 704 1.39 24.52 -12.79
CA VAL A 704 0.78 23.96 -14.00
C VAL A 704 -0.58 24.61 -14.31
N ALA A 705 -1.41 24.83 -13.28
CA ALA A 705 -2.69 25.51 -13.45
C ALA A 705 -2.52 26.98 -13.85
N LYS A 706 -1.53 27.68 -13.28
CA LYS A 706 -1.18 29.07 -13.66
C LYS A 706 -0.65 29.15 -15.08
N ALA A 707 0.17 28.20 -15.52
CA ALA A 707 0.69 28.10 -16.87
C ALA A 707 -0.42 27.80 -17.89
N ARG A 708 -1.36 26.90 -17.56
CA ARG A 708 -2.54 26.64 -18.42
C ARG A 708 -3.44 27.87 -18.56
N ARG A 709 -3.66 28.64 -17.50
CA ARG A 709 -4.42 29.91 -17.56
C ARG A 709 -3.73 30.94 -18.41
N LYS A 710 -2.39 31.06 -18.35
CA LYS A 710 -1.64 31.97 -19.28
C LYS A 710 -1.72 31.51 -20.72
N GLY A 711 -1.64 30.21 -21.01
CA GLY A 711 -1.80 29.67 -22.37
C GLY A 711 -3.21 29.83 -22.94
N SER A 712 -4.26 29.80 -22.11
CA SER A 712 -5.65 30.05 -22.50
C SER A 712 -5.89 31.53 -22.81
N LEU A 713 -5.26 32.45 -22.11
CA LEU A 713 -5.36 33.89 -22.37
C LEU A 713 -4.66 34.28 -23.67
N LEU A 714 -3.58 33.59 -24.07
CA LEU A 714 -2.92 33.81 -25.37
C LEU A 714 -3.75 33.28 -26.54
N ASN A 715 -4.53 32.22 -26.37
CA ASN A 715 -5.43 31.66 -27.38
C ASN A 715 -6.72 32.51 -27.56
N THR A 716 -7.10 33.34 -26.62
CA THR A 716 -8.27 34.23 -26.71
C THR A 716 -7.95 35.58 -27.33
N MET A 717 -6.65 35.91 -27.55
CA MET A 717 -6.23 37.14 -28.24
C MET A 717 -5.91 36.96 -29.74
N SER A 718 -5.90 35.70 -30.25
CA SER A 718 -5.85 35.42 -31.69
C SER A 718 -7.26 35.09 -32.18
N GLY A 719 -7.99 36.15 -32.61
CA GLY A 719 -9.29 36.01 -33.26
C GLY A 719 -9.19 35.26 -34.59
N PRO A 720 -10.27 34.63 -35.07
CA PRO A 720 -10.25 33.78 -36.24
C PRO A 720 -10.14 34.66 -37.51
N PHE A 721 -9.02 34.57 -38.21
CA PHE A 721 -8.99 34.95 -39.63
C PHE A 721 -9.67 33.82 -40.43
N CYS A 722 -10.87 34.12 -40.89
CA CYS A 722 -11.53 33.36 -41.93
C CYS A 722 -10.69 33.41 -43.22
N PHE A 723 -10.16 32.27 -43.64
CA PHE A 723 -9.87 32.04 -45.06
C PHE A 723 -10.81 30.97 -45.57
N SER A 724 -11.75 31.40 -46.38
CA SER A 724 -12.52 30.57 -47.28
C SER A 724 -11.59 29.97 -48.34
N ALA A 725 -11.48 28.64 -48.36
CA ALA A 725 -10.91 27.90 -49.48
C ALA A 725 -12.03 27.14 -50.18
N THR A 726 -12.45 27.68 -51.30
CA THR A 726 -13.18 26.99 -52.37
C THR A 726 -12.33 25.90 -53.01
N GLY A 727 -12.95 24.79 -53.28
CA GLY A 727 -12.67 23.55 -53.92
C GLY A 727 -11.49 23.38 -54.86
N PHE A 728 -11.01 22.15 -54.95
CA PHE A 728 -11.03 21.27 -56.14
C PHE A 728 -10.27 19.95 -55.83
N SER A 729 -10.98 18.86 -56.16
CA SER A 729 -10.62 17.46 -56.48
C SER A 729 -9.63 16.74 -55.62
#